data_4f4005ca85eac698c8a671be4c4d4fba
#
_entry.id   4f4005ca85eac698c8a671be4c4d4fba
#
_cell.length_a   1.000
_cell.length_b   1.000
_cell.length_c   1.000
_cell.angle_alpha   90.00
_cell.angle_beta   90.00
_cell.angle_gamma   90.00
#
_symmetry.space_group_name_H-M   'P 1'
#
loop_
_entity.id
_entity.type
_entity.pdbx_description
1 polymer ?
#
loop_
_entity_poly.entity_id
_entity_poly.type
_entity_poly.pdbx_seq_one_letter_code
_entity_poly.pdbx_strand_id
1 'polypeptide(L)'
;MRTLAIDIETYSSVSLQKCGVYAYAQSPDFEILLFGYAWDDGPVEVIDLARGESLPEELQNALYDPEILKTAFNASFERTCLSAFMGRVTPPEQWSCTAVMARELGLPGSLEAVGEVIGLPEDTQKSKTGRALIRYFSIPCKPTKTNGNRTRNLPEHDPDRWAIYVEYNRQDVVSERAIRQKLSRFPVYEKEQPLWIHDQHINDRGVGVDLNLAEHAVEIDAVIKARLLEQAKELTGLENPKSTAQLKSWIEDTAGIEVESLNKKSIAGVRADADCDAVDRMLDIRAGLAKTSTEKYNAMLRTACPDGRIRGLTQFYGAARTGRWAGRLVQMQNLPQNKMPDRDLDTARQLVETGDLETLEMLFDDISGTLSQLIRTAFIPRPGYRFIVSDFSAIEARVIAWLASEEWRMEVFKTHGKIYEASAEQMFHLPKGSVKKGDPMRQKGKIAELALGYGGSVGALKSMGALEMGLEESELKPLVNSWRAANPAITKLWWDTDAAARRTIQTKAPTKLPFGMGFYKQGPLLKLRLPNGRELSYVKPRIDDDSITYEGTIQSSGGWGRIESYGPKLVENIVQATARDCLAVAIDRLERAGFPVVFHVHDEVICEVPIGVSSAEEISKIMSEPIEWATGLPLKADAYECEYYRKD
;
A
#
# COMPACT_ATOMS: atom_id res chain seq x y z
N MET A 1 -19.97 -23.06 15.82
CA MET A 1 -18.52 -23.21 15.65
C MET A 1 -17.88 -22.69 16.94
N ARG A 2 -17.03 -23.46 17.60
CA ARG A 2 -16.25 -22.99 18.76
C ARG A 2 -15.25 -21.92 18.30
N THR A 3 -14.95 -20.98 19.16
CA THR A 3 -13.95 -19.93 18.90
C THR A 3 -12.78 -20.05 19.85
N LEU A 4 -11.58 -19.75 19.34
CA LEU A 4 -10.35 -19.65 20.11
C LEU A 4 -9.74 -18.27 19.85
N ALA A 5 -9.93 -17.36 20.81
CA ALA A 5 -9.27 -16.05 20.76
C ALA A 5 -7.81 -16.20 21.20
N ILE A 6 -6.88 -15.58 20.45
CA ILE A 6 -5.43 -15.73 20.66
C ILE A 6 -4.75 -14.38 20.59
N ASP A 7 -3.77 -14.17 21.47
CA ASP A 7 -2.79 -13.10 21.39
C ASP A 7 -1.42 -13.64 21.85
N ILE A 8 -0.35 -13.29 21.20
CA ILE A 8 0.99 -13.79 21.52
C ILE A 8 1.99 -12.65 21.71
N GLU A 9 2.90 -12.85 22.66
CA GLU A 9 4.09 -12.02 22.80
C GLU A 9 5.32 -12.81 22.37
N THR A 10 6.20 -12.14 21.60
CA THR A 10 7.31 -12.82 20.90
C THR A 10 8.63 -12.10 21.12
N TYR A 11 9.73 -12.79 20.86
CA TYR A 11 11.08 -12.23 20.80
C TYR A 11 11.78 -12.65 19.51
N SER A 12 12.58 -11.75 18.96
CA SER A 12 13.60 -12.05 17.96
C SER A 12 14.67 -10.95 17.96
N SER A 13 15.90 -11.28 17.59
CA SER A 13 17.00 -10.30 17.43
C SER A 13 16.79 -9.38 16.23
N VAL A 14 15.99 -9.77 15.24
CA VAL A 14 15.69 -8.94 14.06
C VAL A 14 14.47 -8.03 14.31
N SER A 15 14.45 -6.89 13.66
CA SER A 15 13.39 -5.91 13.87
C SER A 15 12.15 -6.24 13.04
N LEU A 16 11.06 -6.63 13.69
CA LEU A 16 9.75 -6.87 13.06
C LEU A 16 9.32 -5.74 12.11
N GLN A 17 9.52 -4.48 12.52
CA GLN A 17 9.15 -3.31 11.71
C GLN A 17 9.95 -3.20 10.40
N LYS A 18 11.20 -3.68 10.40
CA LYS A 18 12.11 -3.58 9.24
C LYS A 18 12.05 -4.80 8.32
N CYS A 19 11.91 -6.01 8.88
CA CYS A 19 11.97 -7.26 8.10
C CYS A 19 10.59 -7.89 7.83
N GLY A 20 9.54 -7.46 8.54
CA GLY A 20 8.21 -8.08 8.44
C GLY A 20 8.09 -9.39 9.21
N VAL A 21 6.85 -9.84 9.41
CA VAL A 21 6.55 -10.99 10.28
C VAL A 21 7.17 -12.30 9.80
N TYR A 22 7.26 -12.52 8.49
CA TYR A 22 7.79 -13.79 7.96
C TYR A 22 9.28 -13.95 8.22
N ALA A 23 10.10 -12.96 7.88
CA ALA A 23 11.54 -13.01 8.17
C ALA A 23 11.81 -12.92 9.69
N TYR A 24 10.98 -12.19 10.44
CA TYR A 24 11.03 -12.13 11.89
C TYR A 24 10.81 -13.50 12.54
N ALA A 25 9.75 -14.20 12.14
CA ALA A 25 9.40 -15.51 12.70
C ALA A 25 10.32 -16.65 12.23
N GLN A 26 11.09 -16.44 11.17
CA GLN A 26 12.10 -17.39 10.67
C GLN A 26 13.52 -17.09 11.17
N SER A 27 13.70 -16.08 12.01
CA SER A 27 14.98 -15.82 12.67
C SER A 27 15.37 -17.01 13.56
N PRO A 28 16.67 -17.41 13.60
CA PRO A 28 17.11 -18.56 14.39
C PRO A 28 16.83 -18.45 15.90
N ASP A 29 16.65 -17.24 16.41
CA ASP A 29 16.38 -16.95 17.82
C ASP A 29 14.93 -16.47 18.07
N PHE A 30 14.04 -16.71 17.09
CA PHE A 30 12.63 -16.44 17.27
C PHE A 30 12.02 -17.32 18.35
N GLU A 31 11.28 -16.71 19.27
CA GLU A 31 10.55 -17.40 20.33
C GLU A 31 9.17 -16.76 20.54
N ILE A 32 8.18 -17.58 20.86
CA ILE A 32 6.93 -17.13 21.49
C ILE A 32 7.16 -17.12 22.99
N LEU A 33 7.00 -15.96 23.62
CA LEU A 33 7.22 -15.77 25.06
C LEU A 33 5.98 -16.11 25.88
N LEU A 34 4.83 -15.56 25.44
CA LEU A 34 3.53 -15.72 26.09
C LEU A 34 2.49 -16.10 25.05
N PHE A 35 1.59 -16.98 25.42
CA PHE A 35 0.44 -17.39 24.63
C PHE A 35 -0.84 -17.17 25.42
N GLY A 36 -1.50 -16.03 25.19
CA GLY A 36 -2.79 -15.69 25.75
C GLY A 36 -3.91 -16.28 24.91
N TYR A 37 -4.90 -16.91 25.54
CA TYR A 37 -6.03 -17.50 24.83
C TYR A 37 -7.31 -17.52 25.64
N ALA A 38 -8.42 -17.64 24.95
CA ALA A 38 -9.72 -17.91 25.55
C ALA A 38 -10.60 -18.75 24.62
N TRP A 39 -11.25 -19.75 25.17
CA TRP A 39 -12.30 -20.51 24.51
C TRP A 39 -13.64 -19.80 24.64
N ASP A 40 -14.29 -19.56 23.52
CA ASP A 40 -15.64 -18.95 23.46
C ASP A 40 -15.76 -17.72 24.41
N ASP A 41 -16.70 -17.73 25.34
CA ASP A 41 -16.87 -16.70 26.39
C ASP A 41 -16.19 -17.06 27.72
N GLY A 42 -15.34 -18.11 27.73
CA GLY A 42 -14.62 -18.55 28.91
C GLY A 42 -13.55 -17.56 29.41
N PRO A 43 -12.90 -17.89 30.53
CA PRO A 43 -11.82 -17.09 31.10
C PRO A 43 -10.62 -17.00 30.12
N VAL A 44 -9.87 -15.91 30.22
CA VAL A 44 -8.60 -15.78 29.50
C VAL A 44 -7.50 -16.42 30.32
N GLU A 45 -6.77 -17.33 29.72
CA GLU A 45 -5.59 -17.98 30.27
C GLU A 45 -4.34 -17.53 29.52
N VAL A 46 -3.18 -17.58 30.17
CA VAL A 46 -1.88 -17.27 29.58
C VAL A 46 -0.92 -18.39 29.91
N ILE A 47 -0.24 -18.91 28.89
CA ILE A 47 0.82 -19.91 29.01
C ILE A 47 2.16 -19.17 28.90
N ASP A 48 3.01 -19.32 29.91
CA ASP A 48 4.33 -18.70 30.03
C ASP A 48 5.41 -19.61 29.43
N LEU A 49 5.52 -19.58 28.09
CA LEU A 49 6.48 -20.39 27.33
C LEU A 49 7.92 -20.01 27.68
N ALA A 50 8.19 -18.73 27.99
CA ALA A 50 9.51 -18.25 28.36
C ALA A 50 10.02 -18.81 29.68
N ARG A 51 9.10 -19.30 30.55
CA ARG A 51 9.42 -19.99 31.82
C ARG A 51 9.34 -21.50 31.72
N GLY A 52 9.22 -22.05 30.50
CA GLY A 52 9.27 -23.48 30.24
C GLY A 52 7.92 -24.19 30.27
N GLU A 53 6.80 -23.48 30.36
CA GLU A 53 5.49 -24.07 30.08
C GLU A 53 5.41 -24.51 28.62
N SER A 54 4.52 -25.40 28.27
CA SER A 54 4.30 -25.90 26.92
C SER A 54 2.85 -25.76 26.50
N LEU A 55 2.60 -25.56 25.20
CA LEU A 55 1.24 -25.58 24.67
C LEU A 55 0.62 -26.98 24.87
N PRO A 56 -0.52 -27.10 25.57
CA PRO A 56 -1.27 -28.35 25.67
C PRO A 56 -1.62 -28.91 24.29
N GLU A 57 -1.67 -30.24 24.19
CA GLU A 57 -2.00 -30.94 22.93
C GLU A 57 -3.38 -30.51 22.38
N GLU A 58 -4.36 -30.24 23.24
CA GLU A 58 -5.66 -29.70 22.84
C GLU A 58 -5.52 -28.39 22.04
N LEU A 59 -4.71 -27.44 22.51
CA LEU A 59 -4.47 -26.16 21.83
C LEU A 59 -3.69 -26.35 20.53
N GLN A 60 -2.66 -27.22 20.52
CA GLN A 60 -1.92 -27.53 19.31
C GLN A 60 -2.84 -28.10 18.22
N ASN A 61 -3.72 -29.04 18.58
CA ASN A 61 -4.70 -29.61 17.67
C ASN A 61 -5.73 -28.57 17.20
N ALA A 62 -6.20 -27.70 18.09
CA ALA A 62 -7.15 -26.65 17.80
C ALA A 62 -6.65 -25.66 16.73
N LEU A 63 -5.34 -25.43 16.65
CA LEU A 63 -4.75 -24.55 15.61
C LEU A 63 -5.01 -25.06 14.19
N TYR A 64 -5.24 -26.36 14.02
CA TYR A 64 -5.45 -27.02 12.72
C TYR A 64 -6.87 -27.59 12.55
N ASP A 65 -7.70 -27.55 13.59
CA ASP A 65 -9.06 -28.06 13.53
C ASP A 65 -9.95 -27.10 12.71
N PRO A 66 -10.57 -27.57 11.59
CA PRO A 66 -11.44 -26.76 10.75
C PRO A 66 -12.75 -26.33 11.45
N GLU A 67 -13.18 -27.02 12.51
CA GLU A 67 -14.38 -26.70 13.26
C GLU A 67 -14.16 -25.64 14.35
N ILE A 68 -12.92 -25.18 14.54
CA ILE A 68 -12.54 -24.14 15.49
C ILE A 68 -12.09 -22.89 14.76
N LEU A 69 -12.81 -21.79 14.97
CA LEU A 69 -12.43 -20.47 14.44
C LEU A 69 -11.42 -19.80 15.36
N LYS A 70 -10.21 -19.57 14.88
CA LYS A 70 -9.19 -18.77 15.58
C LYS A 70 -9.44 -17.29 15.32
N THR A 71 -9.38 -16.46 16.36
CA THR A 71 -9.53 -15.01 16.26
C THR A 71 -8.36 -14.31 16.91
N ALA A 72 -7.93 -13.21 16.30
CA ALA A 72 -6.91 -12.32 16.84
C ALA A 72 -7.11 -10.90 16.31
N PHE A 73 -6.54 -9.89 16.98
CA PHE A 73 -6.66 -8.53 16.46
C PHE A 73 -5.89 -8.32 15.17
N ASN A 74 -4.73 -8.92 15.01
CA ASN A 74 -3.92 -8.88 13.78
C ASN A 74 -3.58 -10.32 13.36
N ALA A 75 -4.60 -11.12 13.08
CA ALA A 75 -4.50 -12.57 12.87
C ALA A 75 -3.38 -13.04 11.92
N SER A 76 -2.95 -12.21 10.96
CA SER A 76 -1.79 -12.50 10.12
C SER A 76 -0.50 -12.65 10.92
N PHE A 77 -0.33 -11.90 12.01
CA PHE A 77 0.85 -11.98 12.87
C PHE A 77 0.85 -13.27 13.68
N GLU A 78 -0.24 -13.53 14.41
CA GLU A 78 -0.38 -14.74 15.24
C GLU A 78 -0.25 -16.00 14.37
N ARG A 79 -0.97 -16.03 13.24
CA ARG A 79 -0.95 -17.15 12.30
C ARG A 79 0.46 -17.44 11.76
N THR A 80 1.20 -16.42 11.36
CA THR A 80 2.56 -16.58 10.80
C THR A 80 3.55 -17.03 11.90
N CYS A 81 3.51 -16.40 13.07
CA CYS A 81 4.38 -16.76 14.20
C CYS A 81 4.10 -18.17 14.70
N LEU A 82 2.83 -18.55 14.83
CA LEU A 82 2.44 -19.92 15.24
C LEU A 82 2.82 -20.95 14.18
N SER A 83 2.71 -20.62 12.88
CA SER A 83 3.17 -21.50 11.80
C SER A 83 4.67 -21.79 11.90
N ALA A 84 5.48 -20.77 12.20
CA ALA A 84 6.92 -20.92 12.38
C ALA A 84 7.24 -21.73 13.66
N PHE A 85 6.59 -21.42 14.78
CA PHE A 85 6.75 -22.12 16.06
C PHE A 85 6.39 -23.60 15.98
N MET A 86 5.28 -23.93 15.28
CA MET A 86 4.82 -25.30 15.11
C MET A 86 5.55 -26.06 13.98
N GLY A 87 6.37 -25.38 13.17
CA GLY A 87 7.01 -25.97 11.98
C GLY A 87 6.02 -26.40 10.88
N ARG A 88 4.77 -25.94 10.96
CA ARG A 88 3.69 -26.27 10.03
C ARG A 88 2.77 -25.08 9.83
N VAL A 89 2.44 -24.77 8.58
CA VAL A 89 1.54 -23.66 8.22
C VAL A 89 0.14 -23.88 8.85
N THR A 90 -0.34 -22.88 9.58
CA THR A 90 -1.73 -22.84 10.05
C THR A 90 -2.62 -22.30 8.93
N PRO A 91 -3.67 -23.06 8.52
CA PRO A 91 -4.52 -22.69 7.38
C PRO A 91 -5.27 -21.37 7.64
N PRO A 92 -5.23 -20.39 6.71
CA PRO A 92 -5.92 -19.11 6.90
C PRO A 92 -7.44 -19.23 6.94
N GLU A 93 -8.02 -20.29 6.35
CA GLU A 93 -9.46 -20.56 6.32
C GLU A 93 -10.09 -20.64 7.71
N GLN A 94 -9.28 -20.97 8.71
CA GLN A 94 -9.71 -21.16 10.10
C GLN A 94 -9.49 -19.92 10.96
N TRP A 95 -9.13 -18.78 10.36
CA TRP A 95 -8.82 -17.55 11.07
C TRP A 95 -9.77 -16.42 10.69
N SER A 96 -10.03 -15.53 11.62
CA SER A 96 -10.74 -14.26 11.40
C SER A 96 -10.03 -13.13 12.12
N CYS A 97 -9.78 -12.05 11.39
CA CYS A 97 -8.99 -10.91 11.86
C CYS A 97 -9.90 -9.77 12.35
N THR A 98 -9.87 -9.46 13.63
CA THR A 98 -10.66 -8.37 14.22
C THR A 98 -10.21 -6.99 13.74
N ALA A 99 -8.93 -6.81 13.42
CA ALA A 99 -8.44 -5.57 12.80
C ALA A 99 -9.01 -5.34 11.39
N VAL A 100 -9.26 -6.40 10.62
CA VAL A 100 -9.94 -6.29 9.31
C VAL A 100 -11.37 -5.85 9.51
N MET A 101 -12.12 -6.47 10.42
CA MET A 101 -13.49 -6.04 10.77
C MET A 101 -13.53 -4.55 11.17
N ALA A 102 -12.57 -4.09 11.97
CA ALA A 102 -12.49 -2.69 12.37
C ALA A 102 -12.25 -1.76 11.15
N ARG A 103 -11.34 -2.12 10.25
CA ARG A 103 -11.04 -1.33 9.05
C ARG A 103 -12.21 -1.27 8.07
N GLU A 104 -12.99 -2.32 7.91
CA GLU A 104 -14.22 -2.32 7.09
C GLU A 104 -15.28 -1.36 7.64
N LEU A 105 -15.25 -1.11 8.95
CA LEU A 105 -16.12 -0.13 9.60
C LEU A 105 -15.49 1.29 9.63
N GLY A 106 -14.36 1.51 8.95
CA GLY A 106 -13.66 2.79 8.90
C GLY A 106 -12.97 3.18 10.21
N LEU A 107 -12.78 2.23 11.14
CA LEU A 107 -12.13 2.43 12.44
C LEU A 107 -10.60 2.43 12.33
N PRO A 108 -9.87 2.84 13.40
CA PRO A 108 -8.41 2.80 13.43
C PRO A 108 -7.82 1.41 13.23
N GLY A 109 -6.49 1.34 12.97
CA GLY A 109 -5.79 0.09 12.69
C GLY A 109 -5.16 -0.59 13.91
N SER A 110 -5.19 -0.02 15.11
CA SER A 110 -4.60 -0.59 16.33
C SER A 110 -5.65 -0.95 17.37
N LEU A 111 -5.40 -2.01 18.15
CA LEU A 111 -6.27 -2.49 19.23
C LEU A 111 -6.62 -1.37 20.23
N GLU A 112 -5.60 -0.64 20.70
CA GLU A 112 -5.74 0.50 21.61
C GLU A 112 -6.70 1.57 21.05
N ALA A 113 -6.41 2.06 19.83
CA ALA A 113 -7.19 3.13 19.22
C ALA A 113 -8.63 2.70 18.87
N VAL A 114 -8.85 1.46 18.46
CA VAL A 114 -10.21 0.94 18.24
C VAL A 114 -10.98 0.93 19.54
N GLY A 115 -10.39 0.39 20.63
CA GLY A 115 -11.01 0.34 21.96
C GLY A 115 -11.43 1.74 22.45
N GLU A 116 -10.58 2.75 22.28
CA GLU A 116 -10.88 4.15 22.62
C GLU A 116 -12.04 4.70 21.78
N VAL A 117 -11.99 4.56 20.46
CA VAL A 117 -12.99 5.13 19.52
C VAL A 117 -14.38 4.53 19.71
N ILE A 118 -14.48 3.22 20.01
CA ILE A 118 -15.76 2.55 20.25
C ILE A 118 -16.22 2.65 21.71
N GLY A 119 -15.44 3.30 22.56
CA GLY A 119 -15.76 3.53 23.97
C GLY A 119 -15.84 2.23 24.78
N LEU A 120 -14.76 1.44 24.76
CA LEU A 120 -14.63 0.34 25.73
C LEU A 120 -14.43 0.92 27.14
N PRO A 121 -14.93 0.24 28.20
CA PRO A 121 -14.59 0.56 29.57
C PRO A 121 -13.07 0.49 29.80
N GLU A 122 -12.54 1.32 30.73
CA GLU A 122 -11.08 1.38 30.97
C GLU A 122 -10.48 0.02 31.40
N ASP A 123 -11.22 -0.78 32.14
CA ASP A 123 -10.83 -2.12 32.58
C ASP A 123 -10.79 -3.15 31.44
N THR A 124 -11.38 -2.84 30.30
CA THR A 124 -11.38 -3.68 29.10
C THR A 124 -10.55 -3.08 27.95
N GLN A 125 -9.93 -1.90 28.16
CA GLN A 125 -9.01 -1.31 27.17
C GLN A 125 -7.61 -1.91 27.30
N LYS A 126 -6.87 -1.87 26.15
CA LYS A 126 -5.45 -2.23 26.12
C LYS A 126 -4.64 -1.36 27.08
N SER A 127 -3.75 -2.00 27.85
CA SER A 127 -2.88 -1.30 28.79
C SER A 127 -1.86 -0.39 28.09
N LYS A 128 -1.76 0.85 28.53
CA LYS A 128 -0.78 1.85 28.00
C LYS A 128 0.68 1.53 28.35
N THR A 129 0.92 0.66 29.34
CA THR A 129 2.28 0.25 29.76
C THR A 129 2.93 -0.74 28.80
N GLY A 130 2.15 -1.39 27.92
CA GLY A 130 2.60 -2.47 27.05
C GLY A 130 3.78 -2.13 26.15
N ARG A 131 3.83 -0.92 25.58
CA ARG A 131 4.96 -0.50 24.73
C ARG A 131 6.32 -0.55 25.45
N ALA A 132 6.35 -0.23 26.72
CA ALA A 132 7.58 -0.29 27.53
C ALA A 132 7.98 -1.74 27.82
N LEU A 133 7.00 -2.63 28.06
CA LEU A 133 7.20 -4.05 28.31
C LEU A 133 7.67 -4.79 27.06
N ILE A 134 7.02 -4.56 25.90
CA ILE A 134 7.47 -5.06 24.60
C ILE A 134 8.91 -4.64 24.32
N ARG A 135 9.23 -3.35 24.53
CA ARG A 135 10.61 -2.86 24.34
C ARG A 135 11.61 -3.56 25.27
N TYR A 136 11.17 -3.94 26.47
CA TYR A 136 12.04 -4.56 27.46
C TYR A 136 12.27 -6.05 27.19
N PHE A 137 11.22 -6.82 26.89
CA PHE A 137 11.30 -8.27 26.77
C PHE A 137 11.36 -8.78 25.32
N SER A 138 10.71 -8.11 24.38
CA SER A 138 10.57 -8.57 23.00
C SER A 138 11.60 -8.01 22.00
N ILE A 139 12.46 -7.08 22.45
CA ILE A 139 13.46 -6.45 21.61
C ILE A 139 14.86 -6.58 22.27
N PRO A 140 15.94 -6.79 21.49
CA PRO A 140 17.29 -6.82 22.02
C PRO A 140 17.64 -5.55 22.81
N CYS A 141 18.32 -5.69 23.92
CA CYS A 141 18.83 -4.57 24.71
C CYS A 141 20.32 -4.33 24.41
N LYS A 142 20.76 -3.08 24.57
CA LYS A 142 22.19 -2.75 24.44
C LYS A 142 22.96 -3.31 25.63
N PRO A 143 24.09 -4.00 25.42
CA PRO A 143 24.96 -4.46 26.48
C PRO A 143 25.58 -3.25 27.23
N THR A 144 25.47 -3.25 28.54
CA THR A 144 26.04 -2.24 29.43
C THR A 144 26.60 -2.89 30.67
N LYS A 145 27.50 -2.23 31.40
CA LYS A 145 28.01 -2.74 32.68
C LYS A 145 26.89 -2.96 33.70
N THR A 146 25.89 -2.10 33.70
CA THR A 146 24.75 -2.16 34.65
C THR A 146 23.80 -3.31 34.38
N ASN A 147 23.70 -3.78 33.13
CA ASN A 147 22.86 -4.94 32.81
C ASN A 147 23.67 -6.25 32.67
N GLY A 148 24.93 -6.29 33.14
CA GLY A 148 25.77 -7.46 33.02
C GLY A 148 26.20 -7.81 31.58
N ASN A 149 26.24 -6.82 30.68
CA ASN A 149 26.58 -6.94 29.25
C ASN A 149 25.63 -7.87 28.48
N ARG A 150 24.40 -8.07 28.97
CA ARG A 150 23.40 -8.86 28.25
C ARG A 150 22.82 -8.12 27.07
N THR A 151 22.44 -8.88 26.05
CA THR A 151 21.79 -8.40 24.83
C THR A 151 20.27 -8.65 24.82
N ARG A 152 19.76 -9.35 25.82
CA ARG A 152 18.34 -9.72 25.98
C ARG A 152 17.91 -9.68 27.43
N ASN A 153 16.68 -9.28 27.71
CA ASN A 153 16.06 -9.40 29.03
C ASN A 153 15.17 -10.64 29.06
N LEU A 154 15.37 -11.46 30.08
CA LEU A 154 14.59 -12.68 30.36
C LEU A 154 13.67 -12.45 31.58
N PRO A 155 12.67 -13.31 31.82
CA PRO A 155 11.73 -13.18 32.94
C PRO A 155 12.40 -13.01 34.32
N GLU A 156 13.52 -13.70 34.56
CA GLU A 156 14.28 -13.66 35.80
C GLU A 156 15.05 -12.35 36.04
N HIS A 157 15.27 -11.55 35.00
CA HIS A 157 15.97 -10.26 35.13
C HIS A 157 15.10 -9.16 35.74
N ASP A 158 13.78 -9.29 35.64
CA ASP A 158 12.80 -8.39 36.25
C ASP A 158 11.44 -9.12 36.41
N PRO A 159 11.32 -9.94 37.46
CA PRO A 159 10.10 -10.74 37.67
C PRO A 159 8.83 -9.92 37.86
N ASP A 160 8.93 -8.72 38.45
CA ASP A 160 7.79 -7.84 38.66
C ASP A 160 7.25 -7.29 37.34
N ARG A 161 8.14 -6.80 36.46
CA ARG A 161 7.74 -6.39 35.11
C ARG A 161 7.23 -7.56 34.28
N TRP A 162 7.80 -8.75 34.47
CA TRP A 162 7.31 -9.94 33.78
C TRP A 162 5.87 -10.29 34.17
N ALA A 163 5.54 -10.23 35.46
CA ALA A 163 4.17 -10.46 35.93
C ALA A 163 3.18 -9.45 35.29
N ILE A 164 3.60 -8.18 35.16
CA ILE A 164 2.80 -7.16 34.45
C ILE A 164 2.70 -7.48 32.94
N TYR A 165 3.73 -8.07 32.34
CA TYR A 165 3.72 -8.45 30.92
C TYR A 165 2.79 -9.64 30.64
N VAL A 166 2.72 -10.61 31.54
CA VAL A 166 1.74 -11.70 31.49
C VAL A 166 0.31 -11.15 31.57
N GLU A 167 0.04 -10.20 32.47
CA GLU A 167 -1.28 -9.57 32.58
C GLU A 167 -1.58 -8.68 31.37
N TYR A 168 -0.58 -8.03 30.78
CA TYR A 168 -0.73 -7.28 29.52
C TYR A 168 -1.20 -8.17 28.38
N ASN A 169 -0.58 -9.34 28.16
CA ASN A 169 -1.00 -10.31 27.14
C ASN A 169 -2.43 -10.82 27.40
N ARG A 170 -2.77 -11.09 28.67
CA ARG A 170 -4.15 -11.44 29.10
C ARG A 170 -5.13 -10.34 28.67
N GLN A 171 -4.80 -9.09 28.97
CA GLN A 171 -5.64 -7.93 28.67
C GLN A 171 -5.84 -7.72 27.17
N ASP A 172 -4.85 -8.04 26.34
CA ASP A 172 -4.98 -7.90 24.88
C ASP A 172 -6.03 -8.88 24.33
N VAL A 173 -6.11 -10.12 24.83
CA VAL A 173 -7.19 -11.07 24.50
C VAL A 173 -8.55 -10.56 24.99
N VAL A 174 -8.63 -10.02 26.20
CA VAL A 174 -9.89 -9.43 26.73
C VAL A 174 -10.36 -8.29 25.83
N SER A 175 -9.46 -7.39 25.47
CA SER A 175 -9.74 -6.23 24.62
C SER A 175 -10.18 -6.65 23.21
N GLU A 176 -9.47 -7.60 22.59
CA GLU A 176 -9.83 -8.14 21.26
C GLU A 176 -11.24 -8.70 21.25
N ARG A 177 -11.59 -9.57 22.21
CA ARG A 177 -12.92 -10.19 22.32
C ARG A 177 -14.01 -9.13 22.52
N ALA A 178 -13.79 -8.14 23.38
CA ALA A 178 -14.74 -7.06 23.63
C ALA A 178 -14.97 -6.21 22.38
N ILE A 179 -13.90 -5.90 21.62
CA ILE A 179 -14.01 -5.22 20.34
C ILE A 179 -14.80 -6.08 19.37
N ARG A 180 -14.41 -7.32 19.15
CA ARG A 180 -15.05 -8.25 18.21
C ARG A 180 -16.56 -8.37 18.51
N GLN A 181 -16.94 -8.52 19.78
CA GLN A 181 -18.34 -8.58 20.20
C GLN A 181 -19.13 -7.30 19.84
N LYS A 182 -18.51 -6.11 20.03
CA LYS A 182 -19.15 -4.86 19.62
C LYS A 182 -19.26 -4.73 18.08
N LEU A 183 -18.22 -5.13 17.34
CA LEU A 183 -18.18 -5.04 15.88
C LEU A 183 -19.11 -6.06 15.22
N SER A 184 -19.37 -7.23 15.80
CA SER A 184 -20.27 -8.25 15.25
C SER A 184 -21.71 -7.76 15.06
N ARG A 185 -22.11 -6.66 15.70
CA ARG A 185 -23.40 -5.98 15.49
C ARG A 185 -23.49 -5.29 14.11
N PHE A 186 -22.37 -5.15 13.43
CA PHE A 186 -22.25 -4.55 12.10
C PHE A 186 -21.66 -5.63 11.18
N PRO A 187 -22.52 -6.48 10.58
CA PRO A 187 -22.02 -7.56 9.74
C PRO A 187 -21.20 -7.00 8.58
N VAL A 188 -20.03 -7.57 8.38
CA VAL A 188 -19.15 -7.28 7.26
C VAL A 188 -19.66 -8.00 6.01
N TYR A 189 -19.23 -7.53 4.84
CA TYR A 189 -19.60 -8.17 3.58
C TYR A 189 -19.02 -9.60 3.51
N GLU A 190 -19.89 -10.58 3.29
CA GLU A 190 -19.54 -12.01 3.39
C GLU A 190 -18.37 -12.43 2.48
N LYS A 191 -18.18 -11.74 1.35
CA LYS A 191 -17.08 -12.04 0.41
C LYS A 191 -15.72 -11.49 0.83
N GLU A 192 -15.64 -10.64 1.86
CA GLU A 192 -14.36 -10.10 2.34
C GLU A 192 -13.51 -11.17 3.05
N GLN A 193 -14.14 -12.08 3.78
CA GLN A 193 -13.40 -13.17 4.44
C GLN A 193 -12.69 -14.10 3.44
N PRO A 194 -13.32 -14.61 2.36
CA PRO A 194 -12.62 -15.34 1.31
C PRO A 194 -11.48 -14.56 0.66
N LEU A 195 -11.67 -13.25 0.45
CA LEU A 195 -10.61 -12.40 -0.13
C LEU A 195 -9.45 -12.18 0.83
N TRP A 196 -9.71 -12.09 2.14
CA TRP A 196 -8.66 -12.07 3.15
C TRP A 196 -7.87 -13.39 3.15
N ILE A 197 -8.54 -14.54 2.97
CA ILE A 197 -7.89 -15.85 2.85
C ILE A 197 -6.96 -15.86 1.61
N HIS A 198 -7.43 -15.38 0.45
CA HIS A 198 -6.58 -15.24 -0.74
C HIS A 198 -5.37 -14.33 -0.48
N ASP A 199 -5.56 -13.18 0.19
CA ASP A 199 -4.46 -12.30 0.59
C ASP A 199 -3.43 -13.03 1.47
N GLN A 200 -3.88 -13.86 2.42
CA GLN A 200 -2.97 -14.65 3.23
C GLN A 200 -2.19 -15.67 2.40
N HIS A 201 -2.82 -16.37 1.48
CA HIS A 201 -2.14 -17.32 0.58
C HIS A 201 -1.13 -16.61 -0.33
N ILE A 202 -1.46 -15.43 -0.86
CA ILE A 202 -0.55 -14.61 -1.67
C ILE A 202 0.66 -14.18 -0.83
N ASN A 203 0.43 -13.70 0.40
CA ASN A 203 1.49 -13.28 1.31
C ASN A 203 2.36 -14.47 1.78
N ASP A 204 1.78 -15.65 2.02
CA ASP A 204 2.52 -16.88 2.37
C ASP A 204 3.40 -17.37 1.23
N ARG A 205 2.89 -17.28 0.01
CA ARG A 205 3.62 -17.65 -1.21
C ARG A 205 4.79 -16.70 -1.45
N GLY A 206 4.54 -15.40 -1.35
CA GLY A 206 5.52 -14.35 -1.60
C GLY A 206 6.09 -14.39 -3.02
N VAL A 207 7.17 -13.65 -3.26
CA VAL A 207 7.84 -13.54 -4.56
C VAL A 207 9.36 -13.68 -4.40
N GLY A 208 10.00 -14.33 -5.35
CA GLY A 208 11.46 -14.47 -5.40
C GLY A 208 12.16 -13.14 -5.63
N VAL A 209 13.35 -13.01 -5.06
CA VAL A 209 14.21 -11.84 -5.25
C VAL A 209 15.61 -12.30 -5.62
N ASP A 210 16.17 -11.63 -6.62
CA ASP A 210 17.57 -11.74 -6.99
C ASP A 210 18.42 -11.02 -5.94
N LEU A 211 18.92 -11.78 -4.96
CA LEU A 211 19.69 -11.25 -3.86
C LEU A 211 21.06 -10.76 -4.32
N ASN A 212 21.70 -11.40 -5.31
CA ASN A 212 22.97 -10.96 -5.86
C ASN A 212 22.86 -9.58 -6.50
N LEU A 213 21.82 -9.38 -7.33
CA LEU A 213 21.51 -8.08 -7.91
C LEU A 213 21.30 -7.03 -6.81
N ALA A 214 20.55 -7.38 -5.76
CA ALA A 214 20.26 -6.45 -4.66
C ALA A 214 21.52 -6.08 -3.85
N GLU A 215 22.38 -7.04 -3.53
CA GLU A 215 23.64 -6.85 -2.80
C GLU A 215 24.61 -5.98 -3.59
N HIS A 216 24.90 -6.33 -4.84
CA HIS A 216 25.80 -5.54 -5.69
C HIS A 216 25.25 -4.13 -5.98
N ALA A 217 23.91 -3.98 -6.14
CA ALA A 217 23.32 -2.65 -6.28
C ALA A 217 23.55 -1.77 -5.04
N VAL A 218 23.50 -2.32 -3.83
CA VAL A 218 23.81 -1.60 -2.59
C VAL A 218 25.31 -1.24 -2.53
N GLU A 219 26.18 -2.16 -2.89
CA GLU A 219 27.63 -1.93 -2.91
C GLU A 219 28.02 -0.85 -3.92
N ILE A 220 27.51 -0.94 -5.15
CA ILE A 220 27.73 0.05 -6.20
C ILE A 220 27.21 1.43 -5.75
N ASP A 221 26.00 1.52 -5.22
CA ASP A 221 25.41 2.77 -4.71
C ASP A 221 26.28 3.39 -3.61
N ALA A 222 26.83 2.57 -2.71
CA ALA A 222 27.72 3.04 -1.66
C ALA A 222 29.02 3.64 -2.22
N VAL A 223 29.65 2.99 -3.22
CA VAL A 223 30.85 3.49 -3.90
C VAL A 223 30.57 4.82 -4.61
N ILE A 224 29.48 4.89 -5.37
CA ILE A 224 29.10 6.12 -6.11
C ILE A 224 28.81 7.26 -5.11
N LYS A 225 28.04 7.02 -4.06
CA LYS A 225 27.74 8.04 -3.03
C LYS A 225 28.99 8.51 -2.28
N ALA A 226 29.96 7.63 -2.03
CA ALA A 226 31.22 8.02 -1.43
C ALA A 226 32.01 8.97 -2.35
N ARG A 227 32.12 8.64 -3.65
CA ARG A 227 32.79 9.49 -4.65
C ARG A 227 32.07 10.86 -4.81
N LEU A 228 30.75 10.86 -4.89
CA LEU A 228 29.95 12.09 -4.96
C LEU A 228 30.16 12.97 -3.72
N LEU A 229 30.28 12.37 -2.55
CA LEU A 229 30.51 13.11 -1.30
C LEU A 229 31.89 13.78 -1.29
N GLU A 230 32.94 13.09 -1.75
CA GLU A 230 34.28 13.67 -1.86
C GLU A 230 34.28 14.80 -2.90
N GLN A 231 33.67 14.62 -4.08
CA GLN A 231 33.51 15.69 -5.07
C GLN A 231 32.77 16.92 -4.51
N ALA A 232 31.72 16.69 -3.70
CA ALA A 232 30.99 17.77 -3.03
C ALA A 232 31.88 18.54 -2.06
N LYS A 233 32.73 17.84 -1.26
CA LYS A 233 33.66 18.47 -0.33
C LYS A 233 34.74 19.26 -1.05
N GLU A 234 35.33 18.70 -2.10
CA GLU A 234 36.33 19.38 -2.94
C GLU A 234 35.77 20.65 -3.59
N LEU A 235 34.54 20.57 -4.11
CA LEU A 235 33.89 21.67 -4.79
C LEU A 235 33.49 22.81 -3.82
N THR A 236 32.98 22.44 -2.64
CA THR A 236 32.36 23.40 -1.72
C THR A 236 33.26 23.83 -0.55
N GLY A 237 34.28 23.03 -0.21
CA GLY A 237 35.06 23.20 1.01
C GLY A 237 34.31 22.89 2.31
N LEU A 238 33.06 22.39 2.23
CA LEU A 238 32.22 22.11 3.41
C LEU A 238 32.61 20.78 4.05
N GLU A 239 32.65 20.73 5.37
CA GLU A 239 32.82 19.47 6.11
C GLU A 239 31.65 18.51 5.89
N ASN A 240 30.42 19.05 5.84
CA ASN A 240 29.20 18.30 5.62
C ASN A 240 28.33 18.85 4.50
N PRO A 241 28.64 18.58 3.23
CA PRO A 241 27.85 19.03 2.08
C PRO A 241 26.42 18.48 2.04
N LYS A 242 26.09 17.45 2.85
CA LYS A 242 24.72 16.93 3.02
C LYS A 242 23.83 17.83 3.88
N SER A 243 24.43 18.70 4.69
CA SER A 243 23.68 19.67 5.50
C SER A 243 22.99 20.70 4.60
N THR A 244 21.65 20.68 4.59
CA THR A 244 20.88 21.65 3.81
C THR A 244 21.18 23.09 4.19
N ALA A 245 21.44 23.37 5.48
CA ALA A 245 21.78 24.72 5.95
C ALA A 245 23.14 25.18 5.42
N GLN A 246 24.19 24.34 5.56
CA GLN A 246 25.54 24.66 5.05
C GLN A 246 25.57 24.83 3.54
N LEU A 247 24.88 23.94 2.82
CA LEU A 247 24.80 24.01 1.36
C LEU A 247 24.05 25.25 0.88
N LYS A 248 22.96 25.62 1.58
CA LYS A 248 22.22 26.85 1.29
C LYS A 248 23.13 28.08 1.41
N SER A 249 23.83 28.23 2.53
CA SER A 249 24.77 29.33 2.76
C SER A 249 25.87 29.36 1.68
N TRP A 250 26.43 28.20 1.32
CA TRP A 250 27.45 28.11 0.28
C TRP A 250 26.95 28.57 -1.09
N ILE A 251 25.70 28.23 -1.46
CA ILE A 251 25.08 28.69 -2.73
C ILE A 251 24.87 30.22 -2.69
N GLU A 252 24.34 30.74 -1.58
CA GLU A 252 24.12 32.17 -1.37
C GLU A 252 25.44 32.96 -1.49
N ASP A 253 26.51 32.48 -0.85
CA ASP A 253 27.84 33.10 -0.90
C ASP A 253 28.49 32.99 -2.28
N THR A 254 28.28 31.89 -3.01
CA THR A 254 28.92 31.62 -4.30
C THR A 254 28.25 32.35 -5.45
N ALA A 255 26.93 32.41 -5.47
CA ALA A 255 26.14 32.98 -6.57
C ALA A 255 25.58 34.38 -6.25
N GLY A 256 25.65 34.84 -5.00
CA GLY A 256 25.12 36.14 -4.59
C GLY A 256 23.58 36.22 -4.62
N ILE A 257 22.89 35.10 -4.49
CA ILE A 257 21.43 34.99 -4.52
C ILE A 257 20.90 34.64 -3.13
N GLU A 258 19.61 34.86 -2.87
CA GLU A 258 18.92 34.36 -1.70
C GLU A 258 18.23 33.02 -2.03
N VAL A 259 18.41 32.01 -1.18
CA VAL A 259 17.84 30.67 -1.39
C VAL A 259 16.85 30.35 -0.28
N GLU A 260 15.55 30.35 -0.55
CA GLU A 260 14.53 29.98 0.44
C GLU A 260 14.54 28.48 0.77
N SER A 261 14.65 27.63 -0.25
CA SER A 261 14.54 26.18 -0.13
C SER A 261 15.34 25.44 -1.20
N LEU A 262 15.86 24.26 -0.81
CA LEU A 262 16.52 23.31 -1.73
C LEU A 262 15.66 22.04 -1.94
N ASN A 263 14.33 22.16 -1.89
CA ASN A 263 13.43 21.07 -2.23
C ASN A 263 13.35 20.88 -3.77
N LYS A 264 12.83 19.74 -4.21
CA LYS A 264 12.75 19.37 -5.62
C LYS A 264 12.05 20.43 -6.51
N LYS A 265 11.09 21.17 -5.96
CA LYS A 265 10.35 22.21 -6.72
C LYS A 265 11.13 23.51 -6.86
N SER A 266 11.97 23.83 -5.88
CA SER A 266 12.74 25.08 -5.85
C SER A 266 14.06 25.00 -6.62
N ILE A 267 14.62 23.79 -6.84
CA ILE A 267 15.94 23.61 -7.47
C ILE A 267 16.03 24.25 -8.86
N ALA A 268 14.99 24.15 -9.69
CA ALA A 268 14.98 24.73 -11.04
C ALA A 268 15.11 26.27 -10.99
N GLY A 269 14.41 26.92 -10.06
CA GLY A 269 14.54 28.36 -9.83
C GLY A 269 15.94 28.74 -9.32
N VAL A 270 16.46 27.99 -8.35
CA VAL A 270 17.82 28.24 -7.81
C VAL A 270 18.89 28.13 -8.91
N ARG A 271 18.78 27.16 -9.83
CA ARG A 271 19.69 27.05 -10.98
C ARG A 271 19.61 28.26 -11.90
N ALA A 272 18.39 28.68 -12.25
CA ALA A 272 18.17 29.84 -13.15
C ALA A 272 18.66 31.14 -12.51
N ASP A 273 18.46 31.32 -11.22
CA ASP A 273 18.83 32.54 -10.50
C ASP A 273 20.36 32.61 -10.23
N ALA A 274 20.98 31.44 -9.99
CA ALA A 274 22.41 31.37 -9.69
C ALA A 274 23.29 31.59 -10.92
N ASP A 275 22.87 31.12 -12.11
CA ASP A 275 23.64 31.18 -13.38
C ASP A 275 25.14 30.88 -13.17
N CYS A 276 25.45 29.79 -12.47
CA CYS A 276 26.77 29.48 -11.98
C CYS A 276 27.09 27.97 -12.07
N ASP A 277 28.08 27.61 -12.87
CA ASP A 277 28.52 26.21 -13.13
C ASP A 277 28.83 25.44 -11.84
N ALA A 278 29.42 26.10 -10.83
CA ALA A 278 29.76 25.45 -9.57
C ALA A 278 28.49 25.09 -8.78
N VAL A 279 27.49 25.97 -8.79
CA VAL A 279 26.20 25.71 -8.15
C VAL A 279 25.45 24.59 -8.89
N ASP A 280 25.43 24.63 -10.22
CA ASP A 280 24.80 23.59 -11.03
C ASP A 280 25.41 22.23 -10.79
N ARG A 281 26.72 22.13 -10.80
CA ARG A 281 27.45 20.89 -10.51
C ARG A 281 27.18 20.40 -9.09
N MET A 282 27.13 21.28 -8.08
CA MET A 282 26.79 20.89 -6.71
C MET A 282 25.35 20.41 -6.59
N LEU A 283 24.40 21.02 -7.29
CA LEU A 283 23.02 20.59 -7.29
C LEU A 283 22.85 19.21 -7.95
N ASP A 284 23.64 18.90 -9.00
CA ASP A 284 23.67 17.56 -9.61
C ASP A 284 24.24 16.51 -8.64
N ILE A 285 25.36 16.81 -7.98
CA ILE A 285 25.93 15.95 -6.93
C ILE A 285 24.90 15.72 -5.82
N ARG A 286 24.24 16.80 -5.36
CA ARG A 286 23.17 16.69 -4.34
C ARG A 286 22.03 15.79 -4.81
N ALA A 287 21.61 15.91 -6.06
CA ALA A 287 20.54 15.06 -6.60
C ALA A 287 20.94 13.57 -6.58
N GLY A 288 22.18 13.24 -6.92
CA GLY A 288 22.74 11.90 -6.82
C GLY A 288 22.77 11.38 -5.36
N LEU A 289 23.32 12.20 -4.43
CA LEU A 289 23.37 11.87 -3.00
C LEU A 289 21.99 11.71 -2.35
N ALA A 290 20.99 12.44 -2.82
CA ALA A 290 19.62 12.41 -2.30
C ALA A 290 18.76 11.27 -2.88
N LYS A 291 19.25 10.52 -3.87
CA LYS A 291 18.51 9.36 -4.41
C LYS A 291 18.36 8.29 -3.33
N THR A 292 17.12 8.09 -2.89
CA THR A 292 16.74 7.10 -1.86
C THR A 292 16.11 5.84 -2.44
N SER A 293 15.93 5.79 -3.77
CA SER A 293 15.32 4.62 -4.43
C SER A 293 16.09 3.32 -4.19
N THR A 294 17.43 3.38 -4.08
CA THR A 294 18.30 2.25 -3.76
C THR A 294 18.06 1.66 -2.37
N GLU A 295 17.42 2.39 -1.44
CA GLU A 295 16.93 1.82 -0.16
C GLU A 295 15.94 0.67 -0.34
N LYS A 296 15.35 0.52 -1.54
CA LYS A 296 14.51 -0.62 -1.87
C LYS A 296 15.29 -1.94 -1.89
N TYR A 297 16.54 -1.92 -2.37
CA TYR A 297 17.42 -3.10 -2.31
C TYR A 297 17.74 -3.48 -0.86
N ASN A 298 18.09 -2.50 -0.02
CA ASN A 298 18.26 -2.74 1.42
C ASN A 298 16.99 -3.31 2.07
N ALA A 299 15.81 -2.84 1.65
CA ALA A 299 14.55 -3.41 2.14
C ALA A 299 14.35 -4.86 1.67
N MET A 300 14.69 -5.18 0.41
CA MET A 300 14.64 -6.55 -0.11
C MET A 300 15.55 -7.49 0.68
N LEU A 301 16.82 -7.11 0.89
CA LEU A 301 17.79 -7.91 1.65
C LEU A 301 17.35 -8.16 3.10
N ARG A 302 16.76 -7.15 3.75
CA ARG A 302 16.28 -7.29 5.14
C ARG A 302 15.02 -8.13 5.27
N THR A 303 14.20 -8.21 4.20
CA THR A 303 12.89 -8.87 4.23
C THR A 303 12.87 -10.22 3.56
N ALA A 304 13.94 -10.58 2.86
CA ALA A 304 14.08 -11.89 2.25
C ALA A 304 14.09 -12.99 3.32
N CYS A 305 13.27 -14.00 3.09
CA CYS A 305 13.29 -15.24 3.87
C CYS A 305 14.46 -16.15 3.42
N PRO A 306 14.83 -17.19 4.18
CA PRO A 306 15.96 -18.08 3.85
C PRO A 306 15.88 -18.75 2.47
N ASP A 307 14.68 -18.87 1.90
CA ASP A 307 14.44 -19.41 0.55
C ASP A 307 14.54 -18.35 -0.57
N GLY A 308 15.01 -17.13 -0.26
CA GLY A 308 15.16 -16.04 -1.21
C GLY A 308 13.85 -15.36 -1.63
N ARG A 309 12.74 -15.63 -0.93
CA ARG A 309 11.44 -15.00 -1.23
C ARG A 309 11.10 -13.92 -0.20
N ILE A 310 10.45 -12.87 -0.65
CA ILE A 310 9.85 -11.86 0.22
C ILE A 310 8.37 -12.16 0.39
N ARG A 311 7.90 -12.13 1.63
CA ARG A 311 6.53 -12.43 2.04
C ARG A 311 5.91 -11.27 2.80
N GLY A 312 4.56 -11.23 2.87
CA GLY A 312 3.86 -10.17 3.60
C GLY A 312 3.94 -8.81 2.91
N LEU A 313 3.92 -8.77 1.58
CA LEU A 313 4.04 -7.54 0.77
C LEU A 313 2.78 -6.69 0.76
N THR A 314 1.63 -7.28 1.11
CA THR A 314 0.33 -6.61 1.10
C THR A 314 -0.35 -6.65 2.46
N GLN A 315 -1.11 -5.60 2.75
CA GLN A 315 -2.04 -5.56 3.87
C GLN A 315 -3.46 -5.47 3.34
N PHE A 316 -4.24 -6.50 3.62
CA PHE A 316 -5.66 -6.52 3.30
C PHE A 316 -6.40 -5.37 3.97
N TYR A 317 -7.27 -4.70 3.21
CA TYR A 317 -8.04 -3.55 3.68
C TYR A 317 -7.17 -2.43 4.30
N GLY A 318 -5.93 -2.27 3.81
CA GLY A 318 -4.97 -1.31 4.36
C GLY A 318 -5.38 0.15 4.16
N ALA A 319 -6.17 0.44 3.12
CA ALA A 319 -6.81 1.73 2.87
C ALA A 319 -8.29 1.67 3.29
N ALA A 320 -8.56 1.93 4.57
CA ALA A 320 -9.89 1.75 5.18
C ALA A 320 -11.05 2.48 4.47
N ARG A 321 -10.79 3.61 3.78
CA ARG A 321 -11.83 4.38 3.06
C ARG A 321 -12.37 3.69 1.83
N THR A 322 -11.60 2.81 1.19
CA THR A 322 -11.96 2.18 -0.08
C THR A 322 -11.89 0.66 -0.03
N GLY A 323 -11.21 0.10 0.98
CA GLY A 323 -10.91 -1.32 1.09
C GLY A 323 -9.75 -1.78 0.21
N ARG A 324 -8.99 -0.86 -0.42
CA ARG A 324 -7.79 -1.20 -1.19
C ARG A 324 -6.73 -1.82 -0.29
N TRP A 325 -5.93 -2.69 -0.87
CA TRP A 325 -4.70 -3.18 -0.22
C TRP A 325 -3.69 -2.05 -0.05
N ALA A 326 -2.93 -2.08 1.02
CA ALA A 326 -1.76 -1.23 1.20
C ALA A 326 -0.48 -2.03 1.04
N GLY A 327 0.54 -1.44 0.37
CA GLY A 327 1.86 -2.03 0.29
C GLY A 327 2.59 -2.02 1.63
N ARG A 328 3.35 -3.07 1.86
CA ARG A 328 4.20 -3.25 3.04
C ARG A 328 5.65 -3.48 2.62
N LEU A 329 6.57 -3.34 3.57
CA LEU A 329 8.00 -3.65 3.43
C LEU A 329 8.62 -2.90 2.24
N VAL A 330 8.81 -3.57 1.10
CA VAL A 330 9.36 -2.95 -0.10
C VAL A 330 8.42 -1.94 -0.74
N GLN A 331 7.12 -1.99 -0.42
CA GLN A 331 6.07 -1.11 -0.97
C GLN A 331 6.06 -1.12 -2.50
N MET A 332 5.63 -2.25 -3.07
CA MET A 332 5.60 -2.51 -4.52
C MET A 332 4.88 -1.42 -5.32
N GLN A 333 3.85 -0.79 -4.73
CA GLN A 333 3.05 0.28 -5.34
C GLN A 333 3.86 1.55 -5.65
N ASN A 334 5.00 1.73 -4.97
CA ASN A 334 5.84 2.93 -5.05
C ASN A 334 7.20 2.67 -5.72
N LEU A 335 7.34 1.57 -6.47
CA LEU A 335 8.57 1.30 -7.20
C LEU A 335 8.70 2.21 -8.43
N PRO A 336 9.89 2.72 -8.73
CA PRO A 336 10.15 3.47 -9.95
C PRO A 336 9.73 2.67 -11.21
N GLN A 337 9.29 3.38 -12.24
CA GLN A 337 9.01 2.76 -13.54
C GLN A 337 10.29 2.58 -14.33
N ASN A 338 10.39 1.48 -15.08
CA ASN A 338 11.43 1.29 -16.08
C ASN A 338 11.14 2.23 -17.28
N LYS A 339 12.12 3.04 -17.64
CA LYS A 339 12.05 3.94 -18.81
C LYS A 339 13.15 3.65 -19.81
N MET A 340 14.09 2.83 -19.41
CA MET A 340 15.22 2.39 -20.23
C MET A 340 14.73 1.39 -21.28
N PRO A 341 15.25 1.44 -22.52
CA PRO A 341 14.98 0.39 -23.51
C PRO A 341 15.34 -1.00 -22.97
N ASP A 342 14.59 -2.02 -23.37
CA ASP A 342 14.76 -3.39 -22.85
C ASP A 342 16.22 -3.88 -22.95
N ARG A 343 16.88 -3.67 -24.09
CA ARG A 343 18.27 -4.07 -24.29
C ARG A 343 19.23 -3.44 -23.28
N ASP A 344 19.05 -2.15 -23.01
CA ASP A 344 19.89 -1.42 -22.06
C ASP A 344 19.57 -1.85 -20.63
N LEU A 345 18.30 -2.14 -20.35
CA LEU A 345 17.84 -2.68 -19.06
C LEU A 345 18.47 -4.04 -18.77
N ASP A 346 18.45 -4.97 -19.76
CA ASP A 346 19.05 -6.30 -19.62
C ASP A 346 20.58 -6.20 -19.43
N THR A 347 21.24 -5.32 -20.21
CA THR A 347 22.69 -5.09 -20.10
C THR A 347 23.04 -4.54 -18.72
N ALA A 348 22.35 -3.50 -18.25
CA ALA A 348 22.58 -2.90 -16.95
C ALA A 348 22.32 -3.91 -15.83
N ARG A 349 21.24 -4.71 -15.95
CA ARG A 349 20.91 -5.76 -14.98
C ARG A 349 22.03 -6.79 -14.85
N GLN A 350 22.55 -7.29 -15.96
CA GLN A 350 23.65 -8.28 -15.98
C GLN A 350 24.94 -7.70 -15.35
N LEU A 351 25.29 -6.46 -15.66
CA LEU A 351 26.47 -5.81 -15.11
C LEU A 351 26.36 -5.60 -13.59
N VAL A 352 25.20 -5.18 -13.12
CA VAL A 352 24.95 -5.03 -11.67
C VAL A 352 24.91 -6.38 -10.97
N GLU A 353 24.27 -7.40 -11.56
CA GLU A 353 24.23 -8.76 -11.01
C GLU A 353 25.63 -9.39 -10.84
N THR A 354 26.57 -9.05 -11.72
CA THR A 354 27.96 -9.49 -11.65
C THR A 354 28.88 -8.53 -10.87
N GLY A 355 28.39 -7.35 -10.47
CA GLY A 355 29.17 -6.35 -9.75
C GLY A 355 30.19 -5.59 -10.62
N ASP A 356 30.04 -5.64 -11.96
CA ASP A 356 30.97 -5.01 -12.91
C ASP A 356 30.69 -3.48 -13.01
N LEU A 357 31.16 -2.74 -12.01
CA LEU A 357 31.00 -1.30 -11.96
C LEU A 357 31.79 -0.60 -13.07
N GLU A 358 32.96 -1.09 -13.45
CA GLU A 358 33.80 -0.44 -14.48
C GLU A 358 33.10 -0.41 -15.84
N THR A 359 32.56 -1.55 -16.29
CA THR A 359 31.81 -1.61 -17.53
C THR A 359 30.49 -0.83 -17.42
N LEU A 360 29.84 -0.85 -16.24
CA LEU A 360 28.61 -0.09 -16.01
C LEU A 360 28.84 1.44 -16.17
N GLU A 361 29.94 1.96 -15.61
CA GLU A 361 30.33 3.38 -15.76
C GLU A 361 30.74 3.76 -17.21
N MET A 362 31.22 2.81 -18.00
CA MET A 362 31.53 3.06 -19.41
C MET A 362 30.28 3.14 -20.29
N LEU A 363 29.20 2.46 -19.92
CA LEU A 363 27.98 2.37 -20.72
C LEU A 363 26.86 3.30 -20.27
N PHE A 364 26.87 3.74 -19.01
CA PHE A 364 25.77 4.53 -18.40
C PHE A 364 26.32 5.72 -17.63
N ASP A 365 25.88 6.94 -18.00
CA ASP A 365 26.32 8.18 -17.36
C ASP A 365 25.73 8.39 -15.95
N ASP A 366 24.47 7.99 -15.71
CA ASP A 366 23.76 8.12 -14.43
C ASP A 366 23.60 6.76 -13.74
N ILE A 367 24.64 6.31 -13.05
CA ILE A 367 24.63 5.01 -12.33
C ILE A 367 23.51 4.94 -11.30
N SER A 368 23.33 5.99 -10.49
CA SER A 368 22.27 6.01 -9.49
C SER A 368 20.86 5.96 -10.12
N GLY A 369 20.68 6.56 -11.30
CA GLY A 369 19.45 6.44 -12.09
C GLY A 369 19.25 5.06 -12.66
N THR A 370 20.32 4.46 -13.18
CA THR A 370 20.34 3.09 -13.69
C THR A 370 19.93 2.10 -12.59
N LEU A 371 20.56 2.15 -11.41
CA LEU A 371 20.17 1.33 -10.26
C LEU A 371 18.70 1.53 -9.89
N SER A 372 18.19 2.75 -9.93
CA SER A 372 16.78 3.03 -9.65
C SER A 372 15.82 2.35 -10.64
N GLN A 373 16.19 2.26 -11.91
CA GLN A 373 15.40 1.58 -12.93
C GLN A 373 15.44 0.06 -12.83
N LEU A 374 16.49 -0.52 -12.24
CA LEU A 374 16.63 -1.96 -12.05
C LEU A 374 15.84 -2.52 -10.86
N ILE A 375 15.29 -1.69 -9.96
CA ILE A 375 14.63 -2.16 -8.72
C ILE A 375 13.54 -3.19 -9.00
N ARG A 376 12.70 -2.98 -10.02
CA ARG A 376 11.64 -3.95 -10.38
C ARG A 376 12.21 -5.27 -10.86
N THR A 377 13.31 -5.24 -11.59
CA THR A 377 13.94 -6.43 -12.17
C THR A 377 14.56 -7.37 -11.15
N ALA A 378 14.70 -6.91 -9.90
CA ALA A 378 15.13 -7.75 -8.79
C ALA A 378 14.07 -8.80 -8.39
N PHE A 379 12.79 -8.60 -8.74
CA PHE A 379 11.75 -9.60 -8.50
C PHE A 379 11.76 -10.62 -9.62
N ILE A 380 12.01 -11.88 -9.26
CA ILE A 380 12.19 -13.00 -10.18
C ILE A 380 11.25 -14.16 -9.84
N PRO A 381 10.79 -14.93 -10.84
CA PRO A 381 10.09 -16.19 -10.60
C PRO A 381 11.06 -17.27 -10.10
N ARG A 382 10.52 -18.34 -9.54
CA ARG A 382 11.33 -19.51 -9.20
C ARG A 382 11.85 -20.22 -10.47
N PRO A 383 12.94 -20.99 -10.38
CA PRO A 383 13.50 -21.72 -11.51
C PRO A 383 12.45 -22.58 -12.24
N GLY A 384 12.41 -22.51 -13.56
CA GLY A 384 11.44 -23.21 -14.40
C GLY A 384 10.07 -22.53 -14.52
N TYR A 385 9.92 -21.35 -13.95
CA TYR A 385 8.70 -20.54 -14.00
C TYR A 385 8.97 -19.19 -14.67
N ARG A 386 7.90 -18.50 -15.07
CA ARG A 386 7.92 -17.11 -15.52
C ARG A 386 6.81 -16.33 -14.86
N PHE A 387 6.90 -15.00 -14.91
CA PHE A 387 5.77 -14.16 -14.58
C PHE A 387 4.86 -13.95 -15.78
N ILE A 388 3.56 -13.95 -15.53
CA ILE A 388 2.57 -13.33 -16.39
C ILE A 388 1.99 -12.16 -15.60
N VAL A 389 2.22 -10.96 -16.13
CA VAL A 389 1.74 -9.69 -15.57
C VAL A 389 0.51 -9.28 -16.34
N SER A 390 -0.58 -8.97 -15.66
CA SER A 390 -1.81 -8.52 -16.29
C SER A 390 -2.39 -7.31 -15.56
N ASP A 391 -2.66 -6.23 -16.28
CA ASP A 391 -3.11 -4.92 -15.76
C ASP A 391 -4.47 -4.55 -16.36
N PHE A 392 -5.39 -4.08 -15.53
CA PHE A 392 -6.64 -3.53 -16.04
C PHE A 392 -6.41 -2.20 -16.76
N SER A 393 -6.78 -2.14 -18.02
CA SER A 393 -6.64 -0.94 -18.83
C SER A 393 -7.60 0.16 -18.36
N ALA A 394 -7.07 1.22 -17.72
CA ALA A 394 -7.79 2.41 -17.28
C ALA A 394 -9.04 2.11 -16.41
N ILE A 395 -8.96 1.21 -15.45
CA ILE A 395 -10.12 0.70 -14.69
C ILE A 395 -10.94 1.81 -14.02
N GLU A 396 -10.30 2.78 -13.36
CA GLU A 396 -11.02 3.87 -12.69
C GLU A 396 -11.80 4.74 -13.68
N ALA A 397 -11.22 5.01 -14.87
CA ALA A 397 -11.90 5.76 -15.92
C ALA A 397 -13.08 4.98 -16.53
N ARG A 398 -13.00 3.65 -16.61
CA ARG A 398 -14.10 2.78 -17.02
C ARG A 398 -15.21 2.75 -15.96
N VAL A 399 -14.83 2.59 -14.70
CA VAL A 399 -15.77 2.54 -13.58
C VAL A 399 -16.54 3.85 -13.43
N ILE A 400 -15.87 5.01 -13.47
CA ILE A 400 -16.58 6.30 -13.35
C ILE A 400 -17.51 6.56 -14.54
N ALA A 401 -17.08 6.20 -15.77
CA ALA A 401 -17.92 6.32 -16.96
C ALA A 401 -19.18 5.44 -16.86
N TRP A 402 -19.02 4.20 -16.39
CA TRP A 402 -20.12 3.26 -16.18
C TRP A 402 -21.08 3.75 -15.10
N LEU A 403 -20.59 4.12 -13.91
CA LEU A 403 -21.40 4.61 -12.79
C LEU A 403 -22.16 5.90 -13.13
N ALA A 404 -21.56 6.78 -13.91
CA ALA A 404 -22.20 8.00 -14.36
C ALA A 404 -23.13 7.78 -15.58
N SER A 405 -22.98 6.66 -16.28
CA SER A 405 -23.60 6.43 -17.59
C SER A 405 -23.18 7.50 -18.61
N GLU A 406 -21.89 7.87 -18.64
CA GLU A 406 -21.31 8.85 -19.59
C GLU A 406 -21.17 8.20 -20.97
N GLU A 407 -22.16 8.39 -21.84
CA GLU A 407 -22.35 7.60 -23.07
C GLU A 407 -21.13 7.61 -24.00
N TRP A 408 -20.56 8.79 -24.28
CA TRP A 408 -19.42 8.89 -25.19
C TRP A 408 -18.18 8.12 -24.68
N ARG A 409 -17.95 8.11 -23.37
CA ARG A 409 -16.86 7.34 -22.74
C ARG A 409 -17.13 5.86 -22.83
N MET A 410 -18.37 5.45 -22.55
CA MET A 410 -18.77 4.04 -22.66
C MET A 410 -18.59 3.52 -24.08
N GLU A 411 -18.90 4.33 -25.11
CA GLU A 411 -18.65 3.99 -26.50
C GLU A 411 -17.15 3.86 -26.82
N VAL A 412 -16.33 4.79 -26.32
CA VAL A 412 -14.86 4.71 -26.44
C VAL A 412 -14.32 3.40 -25.83
N PHE A 413 -14.75 3.05 -24.63
CA PHE A 413 -14.27 1.85 -23.94
C PHE A 413 -14.78 0.54 -24.57
N LYS A 414 -15.94 0.54 -25.21
CA LYS A 414 -16.47 -0.61 -25.96
C LYS A 414 -15.78 -0.82 -27.30
N THR A 415 -15.17 0.22 -27.85
CA THR A 415 -14.54 0.19 -29.18
C THR A 415 -13.01 0.14 -29.09
N HIS A 416 -12.36 1.29 -29.06
CA HIS A 416 -10.89 1.38 -29.19
C HIS A 416 -10.14 1.67 -27.88
N GLY A 417 -10.83 2.12 -26.83
CA GLY A 417 -10.25 2.37 -25.50
C GLY A 417 -9.29 3.57 -25.38
N LYS A 418 -9.11 4.36 -26.44
CA LYS A 418 -8.16 5.49 -26.49
C LYS A 418 -8.77 6.72 -25.80
N ILE A 419 -8.87 6.68 -24.48
CA ILE A 419 -9.61 7.69 -23.71
C ILE A 419 -8.95 9.07 -23.75
N TYR A 420 -7.63 9.17 -23.79
CA TYR A 420 -6.91 10.46 -23.80
C TYR A 420 -7.13 11.22 -25.11
N GLU A 421 -7.06 10.51 -26.24
CA GLU A 421 -7.36 11.04 -27.56
C GLU A 421 -8.83 11.49 -27.66
N ALA A 422 -9.74 10.62 -27.27
CA ALA A 422 -11.17 10.90 -27.31
C ALA A 422 -11.58 12.02 -26.35
N SER A 423 -10.95 12.14 -25.19
CA SER A 423 -11.20 13.24 -24.25
C SER A 423 -10.79 14.59 -24.86
N ALA A 424 -9.61 14.65 -25.51
CA ALA A 424 -9.20 15.86 -26.23
C ALA A 424 -10.18 16.21 -27.35
N GLU A 425 -10.58 15.23 -28.16
CA GLU A 425 -11.57 15.43 -29.23
C GLU A 425 -12.89 15.98 -28.71
N GLN A 426 -13.40 15.41 -27.63
CA GLN A 426 -14.66 15.82 -26.99
C GLN A 426 -14.55 17.22 -26.35
N MET A 427 -13.47 17.51 -25.63
CA MET A 427 -13.26 18.79 -24.94
C MET A 427 -13.10 19.97 -25.88
N PHE A 428 -12.47 19.75 -27.03
CA PHE A 428 -12.13 20.80 -28.00
C PHE A 428 -12.96 20.71 -29.28
N HIS A 429 -14.02 19.89 -29.30
CA HIS A 429 -14.92 19.69 -30.42
C HIS A 429 -14.21 19.32 -31.73
N LEU A 430 -13.17 18.48 -31.61
CA LEU A 430 -12.39 18.02 -32.76
C LEU A 430 -13.07 16.82 -33.43
N PRO A 431 -12.82 16.54 -34.72
CA PRO A 431 -13.34 15.37 -35.40
C PRO A 431 -12.89 14.06 -34.70
N LYS A 432 -13.78 13.08 -34.59
CA LYS A 432 -13.43 11.77 -34.03
C LYS A 432 -12.29 11.12 -34.79
N GLY A 433 -11.29 10.63 -34.06
CA GLY A 433 -10.10 9.99 -34.61
C GLY A 433 -9.07 10.96 -35.21
N SER A 434 -9.22 12.28 -35.03
CA SER A 434 -8.23 13.28 -35.49
C SER A 434 -6.99 13.34 -34.62
N VAL A 435 -7.14 13.15 -33.30
CA VAL A 435 -6.02 13.19 -32.35
C VAL A 435 -5.26 11.87 -32.36
N LYS A 436 -3.94 11.92 -32.48
CA LYS A 436 -3.05 10.74 -32.59
C LYS A 436 -2.04 10.68 -31.44
N LYS A 437 -1.38 9.53 -31.29
CA LYS A 437 -0.25 9.37 -30.37
C LYS A 437 0.87 10.34 -30.78
N GLY A 438 1.33 11.16 -29.84
CA GLY A 438 2.32 12.22 -30.09
C GLY A 438 1.73 13.61 -30.34
N ASP A 439 0.40 13.73 -30.52
CA ASP A 439 -0.26 15.03 -30.69
C ASP A 439 -0.25 15.83 -29.38
N PRO A 440 0.07 17.13 -29.37
CA PRO A 440 -0.04 18.01 -28.21
C PRO A 440 -1.45 18.00 -27.57
N MET A 441 -2.50 17.91 -28.40
CA MET A 441 -3.89 17.82 -27.90
C MET A 441 -4.13 16.56 -27.08
N ARG A 442 -3.53 15.42 -27.45
CA ARG A 442 -3.57 14.21 -26.64
C ARG A 442 -2.98 14.41 -25.24
N GLN A 443 -1.91 15.22 -25.15
CA GLN A 443 -1.30 15.52 -23.85
C GLN A 443 -2.25 16.33 -22.96
N LYS A 444 -2.97 17.30 -23.53
CA LYS A 444 -4.02 18.05 -22.82
C LYS A 444 -5.14 17.11 -22.33
N GLY A 445 -5.59 16.20 -23.21
CA GLY A 445 -6.57 15.16 -22.83
C GLY A 445 -6.07 14.26 -21.70
N LYS A 446 -4.82 13.80 -21.75
CA LYS A 446 -4.22 12.97 -20.71
C LYS A 446 -4.17 13.68 -19.35
N ILE A 447 -3.70 14.93 -19.31
CA ILE A 447 -3.63 15.70 -18.07
C ILE A 447 -5.02 15.92 -17.48
N ALA A 448 -5.99 16.29 -18.32
CA ALA A 448 -7.37 16.49 -17.91
C ALA A 448 -7.97 15.22 -17.32
N GLU A 449 -7.77 14.06 -17.95
CA GLU A 449 -8.26 12.77 -17.46
C GLU A 449 -7.69 12.41 -16.08
N LEU A 450 -6.39 12.61 -15.88
CA LEU A 450 -5.72 12.27 -14.63
C LEU A 450 -6.09 13.23 -13.47
N ALA A 451 -6.35 14.51 -13.77
CA ALA A 451 -6.54 15.53 -12.74
C ALA A 451 -8.01 15.83 -12.40
N LEU A 452 -8.95 15.68 -13.34
CA LEU A 452 -10.27 16.30 -13.22
C LEU A 452 -11.40 15.33 -12.85
N GLY A 453 -11.18 14.02 -12.98
CA GLY A 453 -12.22 12.99 -12.78
C GLY A 453 -12.93 13.04 -11.41
N TYR A 454 -12.27 13.58 -10.40
CA TYR A 454 -12.78 13.66 -9.03
C TYR A 454 -12.88 15.11 -8.51
N GLY A 455 -13.37 16.00 -9.36
CA GLY A 455 -13.62 17.39 -9.02
C GLY A 455 -12.38 18.27 -8.93
N GLY A 456 -11.24 17.79 -9.43
CA GLY A 456 -10.02 18.57 -9.54
C GLY A 456 -10.23 19.91 -10.26
N SER A 457 -9.39 20.88 -9.97
CA SER A 457 -9.41 22.20 -10.55
C SER A 457 -7.98 22.60 -10.96
N VAL A 458 -7.72 23.89 -11.17
CA VAL A 458 -6.40 24.43 -11.56
C VAL A 458 -5.27 23.92 -10.67
N GLY A 459 -5.49 23.85 -9.34
CA GLY A 459 -4.48 23.31 -8.42
C GLY A 459 -4.14 21.85 -8.68
N ALA A 460 -5.12 21.01 -9.04
CA ALA A 460 -4.88 19.60 -9.39
C ALA A 460 -4.10 19.47 -10.71
N LEU A 461 -4.42 20.28 -11.71
CA LEU A 461 -3.67 20.33 -12.97
C LEU A 461 -2.19 20.71 -12.74
N LYS A 462 -1.94 21.76 -11.93
CA LYS A 462 -0.57 22.17 -11.56
C LYS A 462 0.18 21.06 -10.82
N SER A 463 -0.47 20.41 -9.85
CA SER A 463 0.17 19.32 -9.10
C SER A 463 0.46 18.07 -9.93
N MET A 464 -0.26 17.88 -11.05
CA MET A 464 -0.03 16.81 -12.03
C MET A 464 1.00 17.18 -13.12
N GLY A 465 1.68 18.33 -12.98
CA GLY A 465 2.72 18.73 -13.89
C GLY A 465 2.21 19.37 -15.19
N ALA A 466 1.04 20.02 -15.17
CA ALA A 466 0.48 20.64 -16.37
C ALA A 466 1.41 21.72 -16.98
N LEU A 467 2.07 22.52 -16.13
CA LEU A 467 2.99 23.58 -16.55
C LEU A 467 4.29 22.97 -17.12
N GLU A 468 4.83 21.95 -16.47
CA GLU A 468 6.02 21.21 -16.91
C GLU A 468 5.77 20.46 -18.24
N MET A 469 4.51 20.17 -18.54
CA MET A 469 4.10 19.55 -19.81
C MET A 469 3.77 20.59 -20.91
N GLY A 470 4.06 21.88 -20.67
CA GLY A 470 3.95 22.96 -21.66
C GLY A 470 2.57 23.61 -21.77
N LEU A 471 1.71 23.46 -20.74
CA LEU A 471 0.47 24.25 -20.65
C LEU A 471 0.74 25.59 -19.98
N GLU A 472 0.17 26.66 -20.56
CA GLU A 472 0.21 27.97 -19.94
C GLU A 472 -0.80 28.08 -18.78
N GLU A 473 -0.49 28.88 -17.77
CA GLU A 473 -1.39 29.06 -16.62
C GLU A 473 -2.78 29.56 -17.02
N SER A 474 -2.85 30.40 -18.05
CA SER A 474 -4.07 30.94 -18.64
C SER A 474 -4.97 29.86 -19.27
N GLU A 475 -4.41 28.73 -19.69
CA GLU A 475 -5.14 27.61 -20.30
C GLU A 475 -5.79 26.70 -19.24
N LEU A 476 -5.33 26.70 -17.99
CA LEU A 476 -5.74 25.70 -16.99
C LEU A 476 -7.22 25.83 -16.61
N LYS A 477 -7.73 27.05 -16.41
CA LYS A 477 -9.14 27.25 -16.07
C LYS A 477 -10.10 26.91 -17.21
N PRO A 478 -9.84 27.35 -18.46
CA PRO A 478 -10.56 26.88 -19.66
C PRO A 478 -10.56 25.36 -19.77
N LEU A 479 -9.44 24.69 -19.56
CA LEU A 479 -9.33 23.23 -19.61
C LEU A 479 -10.26 22.54 -18.62
N VAL A 480 -10.30 23.00 -17.36
CA VAL A 480 -11.23 22.49 -16.33
C VAL A 480 -12.68 22.64 -16.80
N ASN A 481 -13.04 23.78 -17.35
CA ASN A 481 -14.42 24.05 -17.81
C ASN A 481 -14.79 23.17 -19.00
N SER A 482 -13.91 23.04 -20.00
CA SER A 482 -14.11 22.18 -21.17
C SER A 482 -14.28 20.72 -20.78
N TRP A 483 -13.46 20.21 -19.84
CA TRP A 483 -13.59 18.83 -19.36
C TRP A 483 -14.93 18.61 -18.67
N ARG A 484 -15.36 19.53 -17.79
CA ARG A 484 -16.65 19.42 -17.09
C ARG A 484 -17.83 19.49 -18.05
N ALA A 485 -17.77 20.35 -19.06
CA ALA A 485 -18.78 20.44 -20.11
C ALA A 485 -18.85 19.18 -20.98
N ALA A 486 -17.70 18.55 -21.24
CA ALA A 486 -17.59 17.30 -21.98
C ALA A 486 -18.07 16.08 -21.18
N ASN A 487 -18.16 16.18 -19.84
CA ASN A 487 -18.51 15.08 -18.94
C ASN A 487 -19.68 15.45 -18.01
N PRO A 488 -20.86 15.80 -18.56
CA PRO A 488 -21.99 16.28 -17.76
C PRO A 488 -22.57 15.21 -16.83
N ALA A 489 -22.56 13.93 -17.22
CA ALA A 489 -23.08 12.84 -16.41
C ALA A 489 -22.16 12.56 -15.21
N ILE A 490 -20.84 12.66 -15.36
CA ILE A 490 -19.89 12.53 -14.26
C ILE A 490 -20.06 13.69 -13.27
N THR A 491 -20.15 14.92 -13.76
CA THR A 491 -20.38 16.09 -12.89
C THR A 491 -21.70 16.00 -12.14
N LYS A 492 -22.75 15.49 -12.80
CA LYS A 492 -24.05 15.22 -12.15
C LYS A 492 -23.90 14.16 -11.05
N LEU A 493 -23.19 13.07 -11.29
CA LEU A 493 -22.94 12.02 -10.29
C LEU A 493 -22.28 12.58 -9.03
N TRP A 494 -21.33 13.54 -9.16
CA TRP A 494 -20.71 14.17 -8.01
C TRP A 494 -21.74 14.84 -7.10
N TRP A 495 -22.62 15.65 -7.67
CA TRP A 495 -23.59 16.44 -6.92
C TRP A 495 -24.78 15.63 -6.43
N ASP A 496 -25.21 14.63 -7.18
CA ASP A 496 -26.23 13.67 -6.73
C ASP A 496 -25.73 12.88 -5.51
N THR A 497 -24.44 12.49 -5.51
CA THR A 497 -23.82 11.79 -4.39
C THR A 497 -23.69 12.70 -3.16
N ASP A 498 -23.29 13.96 -3.34
CA ASP A 498 -23.25 14.95 -2.26
C ASP A 498 -24.62 15.17 -1.63
N ALA A 499 -25.63 15.44 -2.45
CA ALA A 499 -26.99 15.66 -2.01
C ALA A 499 -27.58 14.44 -1.27
N ALA A 500 -27.31 13.23 -1.78
CA ALA A 500 -27.77 11.99 -1.15
C ALA A 500 -27.12 11.79 0.22
N ALA A 501 -25.80 12.01 0.35
CA ALA A 501 -25.10 11.91 1.62
C ALA A 501 -25.61 12.93 2.65
N ARG A 502 -25.72 14.22 2.26
CA ARG A 502 -26.25 15.30 3.11
C ARG A 502 -27.66 14.98 3.59
N ARG A 503 -28.55 14.61 2.68
CA ARG A 503 -29.93 14.23 3.02
C ARG A 503 -29.97 13.11 4.04
N THR A 504 -29.17 12.05 3.85
CA THR A 504 -29.14 10.92 4.79
C THR A 504 -28.57 11.34 6.16
N ILE A 505 -27.55 12.20 6.20
CA ILE A 505 -27.00 12.70 7.46
C ILE A 505 -28.04 13.53 8.23
N GLN A 506 -28.74 14.43 7.56
CA GLN A 506 -29.71 15.35 8.16
C GLN A 506 -31.01 14.66 8.58
N THR A 507 -31.57 13.80 7.71
CA THR A 507 -32.89 13.22 7.90
C THR A 507 -32.89 11.81 8.49
N LYS A 508 -31.73 11.14 8.49
CA LYS A 508 -31.53 9.72 8.80
C LYS A 508 -32.28 8.76 7.85
N ALA A 509 -33.01 9.28 6.86
CA ALA A 509 -33.67 8.48 5.85
C ALA A 509 -32.66 7.95 4.82
N PRO A 510 -32.82 6.70 4.35
CA PRO A 510 -31.97 6.17 3.31
C PRO A 510 -32.17 6.89 1.98
N THR A 511 -31.12 7.00 1.18
CA THR A 511 -31.14 7.56 -0.17
C THR A 511 -30.64 6.53 -1.17
N LYS A 512 -31.07 6.68 -2.42
CA LYS A 512 -30.71 5.79 -3.53
C LYS A 512 -29.90 6.55 -4.57
N LEU A 513 -28.92 5.86 -5.13
CA LEU A 513 -28.10 6.26 -6.27
C LEU A 513 -28.18 5.16 -7.35
N PRO A 514 -27.72 5.41 -8.58
CA PRO A 514 -27.68 4.40 -9.64
C PRO A 514 -26.95 3.11 -9.21
N PHE A 515 -27.18 2.01 -9.93
CA PHE A 515 -26.52 0.71 -9.76
C PHE A 515 -26.68 0.10 -8.35
N GLY A 516 -27.81 0.34 -7.69
CA GLY A 516 -28.07 -0.18 -6.34
C GLY A 516 -27.29 0.50 -5.22
N MET A 517 -26.53 1.54 -5.54
CA MET A 517 -25.82 2.35 -4.56
C MET A 517 -26.78 3.19 -3.71
N GLY A 518 -26.30 3.70 -2.60
CA GLY A 518 -27.05 4.62 -1.75
C GLY A 518 -26.48 4.75 -0.37
N PHE A 519 -26.98 5.74 0.35
CA PHE A 519 -26.57 5.99 1.73
C PHE A 519 -27.68 5.60 2.71
N TYR A 520 -27.28 5.13 3.88
CA TYR A 520 -28.18 4.92 5.01
C TYR A 520 -27.42 5.05 6.34
N LYS A 521 -28.13 5.26 7.43
CA LYS A 521 -27.56 5.35 8.79
C LYS A 521 -27.68 4.00 9.50
N GLN A 522 -26.59 3.54 10.09
CA GLN A 522 -26.54 2.38 10.99
C GLN A 522 -25.82 2.78 12.27
N GLY A 523 -26.57 3.12 13.31
CA GLY A 523 -25.99 3.65 14.55
C GLY A 523 -25.12 4.89 14.31
N PRO A 524 -23.85 4.88 14.74
CA PRO A 524 -22.96 6.02 14.55
C PRO A 524 -22.39 6.12 13.12
N LEU A 525 -22.66 5.15 12.25
CA LEU A 525 -22.09 5.07 10.92
C LEU A 525 -23.03 5.63 9.86
N LEU A 526 -22.49 6.36 8.87
CA LEU A 526 -23.08 6.53 7.57
C LEU A 526 -22.51 5.43 6.67
N LYS A 527 -23.37 4.57 6.16
CA LYS A 527 -23.01 3.50 5.23
C LYS A 527 -23.29 3.95 3.80
N LEU A 528 -22.33 3.69 2.93
CA LEU A 528 -22.48 3.86 1.48
C LEU A 528 -22.40 2.47 0.85
N ARG A 529 -23.53 1.98 0.32
CA ARG A 529 -23.57 0.72 -0.41
C ARG A 529 -23.01 0.88 -1.81
N LEU A 530 -22.11 -0.01 -2.20
CA LEU A 530 -21.49 -0.12 -3.51
C LEU A 530 -22.31 -1.03 -4.45
N PRO A 531 -22.04 -1.05 -5.77
CA PRO A 531 -22.77 -1.88 -6.72
C PRO A 531 -22.77 -3.38 -6.43
N ASN A 532 -21.69 -3.91 -5.86
CA ASN A 532 -21.56 -5.33 -5.46
C ASN A 532 -22.24 -5.66 -4.12
N GLY A 533 -22.80 -4.68 -3.41
CA GLY A 533 -23.40 -4.82 -2.09
C GLY A 533 -22.44 -4.57 -0.92
N ARG A 534 -21.13 -4.48 -1.14
CA ARG A 534 -20.17 -4.07 -0.12
C ARG A 534 -20.43 -2.63 0.33
N GLU A 535 -20.00 -2.27 1.53
CA GLU A 535 -20.32 -0.98 2.12
C GLU A 535 -19.07 -0.25 2.61
N LEU A 536 -18.97 1.03 2.31
CA LEU A 536 -18.02 1.95 2.91
C LEU A 536 -18.66 2.59 4.15
N SER A 537 -17.86 2.78 5.18
CA SER A 537 -18.32 3.29 6.47
C SER A 537 -17.67 4.64 6.80
N TYR A 538 -18.48 5.62 7.19
CA TYR A 538 -18.05 6.94 7.65
C TYR A 538 -18.51 7.13 9.10
N VAL A 539 -17.56 7.25 10.03
CA VAL A 539 -17.81 7.26 11.48
C VAL A 539 -18.29 8.63 11.93
N LYS A 540 -19.38 8.68 12.71
CA LYS A 540 -19.97 9.90 13.28
C LYS A 540 -20.07 11.06 12.28
N PRO A 541 -20.74 10.85 11.12
CA PRO A 541 -20.87 11.88 10.08
C PRO A 541 -21.75 13.03 10.57
N ARG A 542 -21.44 14.26 10.12
CA ARG A 542 -22.25 15.46 10.32
C ARG A 542 -21.98 16.49 9.24
N ILE A 543 -22.76 17.55 9.25
CA ILE A 543 -22.54 18.73 8.41
C ILE A 543 -22.01 19.82 9.32
N ASP A 544 -20.77 20.25 9.10
CA ASP A 544 -20.10 21.32 9.81
C ASP A 544 -19.73 22.41 8.77
N ASP A 545 -20.13 23.66 9.00
CA ASP A 545 -19.86 24.80 8.10
C ASP A 545 -20.10 24.49 6.60
N ASP A 546 -21.24 23.88 6.32
CA ASP A 546 -21.64 23.41 4.97
C ASP A 546 -20.73 22.33 4.35
N SER A 547 -19.80 21.73 5.09
CA SER A 547 -19.00 20.59 4.68
C SER A 547 -19.52 19.29 5.28
N ILE A 548 -19.48 18.19 4.50
CA ILE A 548 -19.65 16.86 5.07
C ILE A 548 -18.38 16.51 5.85
N THR A 549 -18.52 16.15 7.13
CA THR A 549 -17.40 15.73 7.96
C THR A 549 -17.66 14.40 8.63
N TYR A 550 -16.61 13.65 8.93
CA TYR A 550 -16.66 12.37 9.65
C TYR A 550 -15.36 12.11 10.40
N GLU A 551 -15.37 11.21 11.37
CA GLU A 551 -14.15 10.79 12.06
C GLU A 551 -13.41 9.70 11.26
N GLY A 552 -12.08 9.82 11.20
CA GLY A 552 -11.24 8.86 10.49
C GLY A 552 -9.75 9.12 10.70
N THR A 553 -8.90 8.27 10.13
CA THR A 553 -7.44 8.47 10.19
C THR A 553 -7.01 9.60 9.24
N ILE A 554 -6.39 10.63 9.79
CA ILE A 554 -5.84 11.77 9.05
C ILE A 554 -4.55 11.34 8.36
N GLN A 555 -4.48 11.49 7.03
CA GLN A 555 -3.33 11.01 6.24
C GLN A 555 -2.00 11.67 6.61
N SER A 556 -2.01 12.97 6.92
CA SER A 556 -0.79 13.73 7.20
C SER A 556 -0.15 13.41 8.54
N SER A 557 -0.97 13.10 9.57
CA SER A 557 -0.50 12.83 10.94
C SER A 557 -0.56 11.37 11.36
N GLY A 558 -1.33 10.54 10.63
CA GLY A 558 -1.66 9.17 11.04
C GLY A 558 -2.60 9.07 12.26
N GLY A 559 -2.98 10.22 12.85
CA GLY A 559 -3.87 10.30 14.00
C GLY A 559 -5.35 10.15 13.65
N TRP A 560 -6.17 9.85 14.66
CA TRP A 560 -7.62 9.83 14.54
C TRP A 560 -8.20 11.24 14.74
N GLY A 561 -9.08 11.67 13.83
CA GLY A 561 -9.68 13.00 13.93
C GLY A 561 -10.76 13.25 12.88
N ARG A 562 -11.21 14.51 12.82
CA ARG A 562 -12.23 14.92 11.85
C ARG A 562 -11.63 15.16 10.48
N ILE A 563 -12.35 14.69 9.47
CA ILE A 563 -11.99 14.74 8.06
C ILE A 563 -13.15 15.36 7.30
N GLU A 564 -12.86 16.31 6.43
CA GLU A 564 -13.83 16.88 5.51
C GLU A 564 -13.97 16.02 4.24
N SER A 565 -15.18 16.02 3.71
CA SER A 565 -15.51 15.37 2.44
C SER A 565 -16.56 16.18 1.66
N TYR A 566 -16.69 15.85 0.39
CA TYR A 566 -17.62 16.49 -0.53
C TYR A 566 -17.94 15.52 -1.69
N GLY A 567 -18.94 15.82 -2.50
CA GLY A 567 -19.44 14.91 -3.53
C GLY A 567 -18.37 14.25 -4.40
N PRO A 568 -17.51 14.99 -5.10
CA PRO A 568 -16.41 14.42 -5.88
C PRO A 568 -15.50 13.48 -5.10
N LYS A 569 -15.20 13.78 -3.81
CA LYS A 569 -14.37 12.93 -2.96
C LYS A 569 -15.07 11.63 -2.55
N LEU A 570 -16.39 11.69 -2.36
CA LEU A 570 -17.20 10.49 -2.14
C LEU A 570 -17.24 9.62 -3.40
N VAL A 571 -17.37 10.23 -4.59
CA VAL A 571 -17.32 9.52 -5.87
C VAL A 571 -15.94 8.90 -6.11
N GLU A 572 -14.84 9.58 -5.78
CA GLU A 572 -13.50 8.99 -5.80
C GLU A 572 -13.45 7.70 -4.95
N ASN A 573 -13.96 7.74 -3.71
CA ASN A 573 -14.02 6.56 -2.86
C ASN A 573 -14.84 5.43 -3.48
N ILE A 574 -16.01 5.74 -4.09
CA ILE A 574 -16.86 4.76 -4.78
C ILE A 574 -16.09 4.11 -5.94
N VAL A 575 -15.49 4.92 -6.81
CA VAL A 575 -14.79 4.43 -8.00
C VAL A 575 -13.59 3.56 -7.63
N GLN A 576 -12.77 4.02 -6.69
CA GLN A 576 -11.62 3.28 -6.21
C GLN A 576 -12.01 1.97 -5.51
N ALA A 577 -13.08 2.00 -4.74
CA ALA A 577 -13.60 0.81 -4.08
C ALA A 577 -14.16 -0.19 -5.10
N THR A 578 -14.90 0.28 -6.10
CA THR A 578 -15.45 -0.57 -7.16
C THR A 578 -14.35 -1.17 -8.05
N ALA A 579 -13.31 -0.38 -8.39
CA ALA A 579 -12.14 -0.89 -9.12
C ALA A 579 -11.40 -1.98 -8.32
N ARG A 580 -11.25 -1.78 -7.00
CA ARG A 580 -10.71 -2.81 -6.09
C ARG A 580 -11.56 -4.08 -6.10
N ASP A 581 -12.88 -3.94 -6.14
CA ASP A 581 -13.79 -5.09 -6.15
C ASP A 581 -13.69 -5.87 -7.49
N CYS A 582 -13.43 -5.17 -8.61
CA CYS A 582 -13.10 -5.83 -9.88
C CYS A 582 -11.80 -6.64 -9.78
N LEU A 583 -10.75 -6.06 -9.19
CA LEU A 583 -9.48 -6.76 -8.95
C LEU A 583 -9.68 -7.98 -8.04
N ALA A 584 -10.48 -7.85 -6.98
CA ALA A 584 -10.78 -8.95 -6.07
C ALA A 584 -11.45 -10.14 -6.78
N VAL A 585 -12.39 -9.86 -7.70
CA VAL A 585 -13.00 -10.90 -8.55
C VAL A 585 -11.96 -11.53 -9.48
N ALA A 586 -11.06 -10.72 -10.06
CA ALA A 586 -10.01 -11.23 -10.93
C ALA A 586 -9.04 -12.16 -10.17
N ILE A 587 -8.61 -11.77 -8.96
CA ILE A 587 -7.75 -12.61 -8.11
C ILE A 587 -8.43 -13.94 -7.79
N ASP A 588 -9.70 -13.93 -7.34
CA ASP A 588 -10.45 -15.14 -7.04
C ASP A 588 -10.56 -16.09 -8.27
N ARG A 589 -10.84 -15.52 -9.45
CA ARG A 589 -10.91 -16.29 -10.70
C ARG A 589 -9.58 -16.91 -11.08
N LEU A 590 -8.49 -16.16 -10.97
CA LEU A 590 -7.14 -16.64 -11.29
C LEU A 590 -6.70 -17.74 -10.34
N GLU A 591 -6.89 -17.59 -9.04
CA GLU A 591 -6.57 -18.61 -8.04
C GLU A 591 -7.37 -19.89 -8.28
N ARG A 592 -8.67 -19.80 -8.57
CA ARG A 592 -9.51 -20.96 -8.91
C ARG A 592 -9.14 -21.63 -10.22
N ALA A 593 -8.63 -20.86 -11.18
CA ALA A 593 -8.14 -21.40 -12.45
C ALA A 593 -6.75 -22.04 -12.33
N GLY A 594 -6.12 -21.99 -11.14
CA GLY A 594 -4.80 -22.57 -10.90
C GLY A 594 -3.64 -21.67 -11.31
N PHE A 595 -3.87 -20.37 -11.45
CA PHE A 595 -2.83 -19.36 -11.71
C PHE A 595 -2.43 -18.64 -10.41
N PRO A 596 -1.37 -19.10 -9.72
CA PRO A 596 -1.00 -18.56 -8.41
C PRO A 596 -0.56 -17.10 -8.51
N VAL A 597 -1.27 -16.21 -7.84
CA VAL A 597 -0.89 -14.81 -7.71
C VAL A 597 0.22 -14.71 -6.65
N VAL A 598 1.35 -14.10 -6.98
CA VAL A 598 2.48 -13.91 -6.04
C VAL A 598 2.51 -12.52 -5.42
N PHE A 599 1.98 -11.53 -6.12
CA PHE A 599 1.67 -10.19 -5.60
C PHE A 599 0.78 -9.45 -6.61
N HIS A 600 0.28 -8.30 -6.19
CA HIS A 600 -0.49 -7.41 -7.05
C HIS A 600 -0.17 -5.95 -6.71
N VAL A 601 -0.33 -5.04 -7.68
CA VAL A 601 -0.02 -3.62 -7.56
C VAL A 601 -1.15 -2.80 -8.18
N HIS A 602 -1.88 -2.04 -7.37
CA HIS A 602 -3.05 -1.26 -7.82
C HIS A 602 -4.12 -2.13 -8.49
N ASP A 603 -4.13 -2.18 -9.81
CA ASP A 603 -5.03 -2.90 -10.71
C ASP A 603 -4.31 -3.99 -11.53
N GLU A 604 -3.04 -4.23 -11.24
CA GLU A 604 -2.14 -5.21 -11.87
C GLU A 604 -2.01 -6.45 -11.00
N VAL A 605 -2.02 -7.62 -11.62
CA VAL A 605 -1.81 -8.93 -10.99
C VAL A 605 -0.59 -9.61 -11.59
N ILE A 606 0.24 -10.21 -10.76
CA ILE A 606 1.41 -10.96 -11.17
C ILE A 606 1.24 -12.42 -10.77
N CYS A 607 1.11 -13.29 -11.78
CA CYS A 607 1.06 -14.74 -11.62
C CYS A 607 2.42 -15.38 -11.89
N GLU A 608 2.80 -16.35 -11.06
CA GLU A 608 4.01 -17.16 -11.25
C GLU A 608 3.63 -18.54 -11.80
N VAL A 609 3.89 -18.78 -13.09
CA VAL A 609 3.44 -19.98 -13.79
C VAL A 609 4.60 -20.73 -14.42
N PRO A 610 4.52 -22.10 -14.56
CA PRO A 610 5.55 -22.86 -15.24
C PRO A 610 5.74 -22.40 -16.69
N ILE A 611 6.97 -22.43 -17.18
CA ILE A 611 7.26 -22.11 -18.58
C ILE A 611 6.52 -23.09 -19.49
N GLY A 612 5.82 -22.57 -20.52
CA GLY A 612 5.04 -23.36 -21.46
C GLY A 612 3.64 -23.78 -20.98
N VAL A 613 3.26 -23.42 -19.76
CA VAL A 613 1.90 -23.61 -19.24
C VAL A 613 1.16 -22.28 -19.29
N SER A 614 -0.01 -22.23 -19.95
CA SER A 614 -0.80 -21.01 -20.13
C SER A 614 -0.15 -19.94 -21.03
N SER A 615 -0.88 -18.84 -21.26
CA SER A 615 -0.40 -17.68 -22.01
C SER A 615 -0.89 -16.38 -21.38
N ALA A 616 -0.29 -15.26 -21.79
CA ALA A 616 -0.71 -13.93 -21.38
C ALA A 616 -2.19 -13.66 -21.77
N GLU A 617 -2.61 -14.15 -22.95
CA GLU A 617 -3.98 -13.99 -23.46
C GLU A 617 -5.01 -14.70 -22.56
N GLU A 618 -4.67 -15.87 -22.02
CA GLU A 618 -5.56 -16.63 -21.14
C GLU A 618 -5.81 -15.87 -19.83
N ILE A 619 -4.76 -15.35 -19.19
CA ILE A 619 -4.87 -14.57 -17.96
C ILE A 619 -5.60 -13.26 -18.22
N SER A 620 -5.27 -12.53 -19.30
CA SER A 620 -5.97 -11.33 -19.73
C SER A 620 -7.46 -11.55 -19.95
N LYS A 621 -7.81 -12.69 -20.57
CA LYS A 621 -9.22 -13.10 -20.80
C LYS A 621 -9.96 -13.30 -19.48
N ILE A 622 -9.38 -14.06 -18.54
CA ILE A 622 -9.99 -14.31 -17.21
C ILE A 622 -10.25 -13.00 -16.48
N MET A 623 -9.29 -12.06 -16.47
CA MET A 623 -9.46 -10.75 -15.85
C MET A 623 -10.53 -9.91 -16.53
N SER A 624 -10.64 -10.00 -17.86
CA SER A 624 -11.58 -9.21 -18.68
C SER A 624 -12.99 -9.79 -18.72
N GLU A 625 -13.26 -10.95 -18.15
CA GLU A 625 -14.59 -11.55 -18.12
C GLU A 625 -15.62 -10.64 -17.43
N PRO A 626 -16.85 -10.54 -18.00
CA PRO A 626 -17.92 -9.76 -17.36
C PRO A 626 -18.16 -10.17 -15.91
N ILE A 627 -18.45 -9.19 -15.06
CA ILE A 627 -18.77 -9.41 -13.66
C ILE A 627 -20.27 -9.26 -13.49
N GLU A 628 -20.93 -10.21 -12.84
CA GLU A 628 -22.40 -10.28 -12.69
C GLU A 628 -22.99 -8.99 -12.11
N TRP A 629 -22.41 -8.49 -11.00
CA TRP A 629 -22.89 -7.26 -10.35
C TRP A 629 -22.50 -5.96 -11.09
N ALA A 630 -21.61 -6.05 -12.09
CA ALA A 630 -21.13 -4.91 -12.89
C ALA A 630 -21.60 -5.01 -14.35
N THR A 631 -22.86 -5.42 -14.56
CA THR A 631 -23.44 -5.54 -15.90
C THR A 631 -23.25 -4.26 -16.71
N GLY A 632 -22.66 -4.39 -17.89
CA GLY A 632 -22.39 -3.30 -18.81
C GLY A 632 -21.08 -2.54 -18.56
N LEU A 633 -20.33 -2.85 -17.51
CA LEU A 633 -18.96 -2.33 -17.33
C LEU A 633 -18.02 -2.99 -18.35
N PRO A 634 -17.40 -2.22 -19.27
CA PRO A 634 -16.50 -2.78 -20.27
C PRO A 634 -15.12 -3.02 -19.65
N LEU A 635 -14.87 -4.21 -19.10
CA LEU A 635 -13.57 -4.60 -18.60
C LEU A 635 -12.61 -4.93 -19.75
N LYS A 636 -11.35 -4.58 -19.60
CA LYS A 636 -10.25 -4.98 -20.44
C LYS A 636 -8.99 -5.06 -19.61
N ALA A 637 -8.26 -6.15 -19.75
CA ALA A 637 -6.91 -6.29 -19.22
C ALA A 637 -5.93 -6.51 -20.37
N ASP A 638 -4.73 -6.00 -20.23
CA ASP A 638 -3.62 -6.27 -21.12
C ASP A 638 -2.58 -7.08 -20.34
N ALA A 639 -1.96 -8.09 -20.96
CA ALA A 639 -1.02 -8.96 -20.27
C ALA A 639 0.23 -9.22 -21.10
N TYR A 640 1.34 -9.52 -20.42
CA TYR A 640 2.61 -9.91 -21.02
C TYR A 640 3.36 -10.92 -20.14
N GLU A 641 4.33 -11.61 -20.74
CA GLU A 641 5.18 -12.58 -20.07
C GLU A 641 6.56 -11.96 -19.84
N CYS A 642 7.20 -12.29 -18.72
CA CYS A 642 8.55 -11.82 -18.42
C CYS A 642 9.31 -12.77 -17.49
N GLU A 643 10.65 -12.74 -17.59
CA GLU A 643 11.59 -13.50 -16.77
C GLU A 643 11.90 -12.81 -15.45
N TYR A 644 11.66 -11.53 -15.36
CA TYR A 644 11.71 -10.70 -14.14
C TYR A 644 10.63 -9.63 -14.21
N TYR A 645 10.18 -9.14 -13.05
CA TYR A 645 9.12 -8.15 -13.02
C TYR A 645 9.56 -6.82 -13.64
N ARG A 646 8.78 -6.32 -14.58
CA ARG A 646 8.92 -4.99 -15.20
C ARG A 646 7.53 -4.40 -15.43
N LYS A 647 7.45 -3.13 -15.74
CA LYS A 647 6.21 -2.49 -16.17
C LYS A 647 6.38 -2.01 -17.60
N ASP A 648 5.42 -2.40 -18.46
CA ASP A 648 5.35 -1.93 -19.84
C ASP A 648 5.11 -0.42 -19.93
#